data_4476fdefbe52df1b8c53c560dd5740f5
#
_entry.id   4476fdefbe52df1b8c53c560dd5740f5
#
_cell.length_a   1.000
_cell.length_b   1.000
_cell.length_c   1.000
_cell.angle_alpha   90.00
_cell.angle_beta   90.00
_cell.angle_gamma   90.00
#
_symmetry.space_group_name_H-M   'P 1'
#
loop_
_entity.id
_entity.type
_entity.pdbx_description
1 polymer ?
#
loop_
_entity_poly.entity_id
_entity_poly.type
_entity_poly.pdbx_seq_one_letter_code
_entity_poly.pdbx_strand_id
1 'polypeptide(L)'
;MGTEKFRGIVNYSTNHFGKQQFDANISGGMGKGWFYSGSVYQNFDPGSFKLRFTSNQDRTQIYKAALTKNYNEGRGQLSAIYHYSNSRWPSNEVTSAPFIYVGDGSVKEIPGFSLGTSSYLPTTGEMAYRDMRTGELKETNLYDATLNKGNQLTLLNTYTWDNGLNWKINLKYDHALGSYVYQTPMAMEQKDASAGYYLKAVDGTLKPYEGYVQSRMSCLNRGKIDEFFATSELSRSYRNTTWRIGVNEWHYKVDYASNTTMYDHTVGEYPERLVREGNTDGVYYDFNKNASEYYKGHENKLAVYATHDWDISPKWNVYYGARLEWQHLEGENAAVYDAEGNAVGRFPDYYLGAVSDKGVRITPRLFDYDWMNMAFTAAATYKLTREFGFTADFTYNTQRPGLSNFAPATMPNTDKISVPLGRAGVYYNTDWISLTSLFSYISKTNNNSTLNLINPNDQTEILAAPLSYDIQTIGWTTDAVIKPFKGFNFHFLFTYQSPTYKKYETSVTFKDGTVGEIDATGNIVTEIPKVLVELDPSYNITNDLRVWASFRYFSKTYANIKNAYYFNGRWETFGGINWTVNKHLALSATVINFLNQTGAKGSIAGAELVDKKDAASYNGHWMAGSYIRPFTVELAANIRF
;
A
#
# COMPACT_ATOMS: atom_id res chain seq x y z
N MET A 1 -3.89 8.89 -25.63
CA MET A 1 -3.53 9.64 -26.85
C MET A 1 -4.76 9.72 -27.73
N GLY A 2 -4.90 10.75 -28.56
CA GLY A 2 -6.07 10.93 -29.41
C GLY A 2 -6.15 9.93 -30.57
N THR A 3 -7.31 9.85 -31.19
CA THR A 3 -7.64 8.97 -32.33
C THR A 3 -7.98 9.82 -33.54
N GLU A 4 -7.81 9.29 -34.77
CA GLU A 4 -8.16 10.06 -36.00
C GLU A 4 -9.66 10.40 -36.07
N LYS A 5 -10.50 9.42 -35.74
CA LYS A 5 -11.95 9.58 -35.68
C LYS A 5 -12.36 9.83 -34.22
N PHE A 6 -13.45 10.55 -34.05
CA PHE A 6 -14.06 10.71 -32.76
C PHE A 6 -14.40 9.35 -32.14
N ARG A 7 -14.04 9.16 -30.88
CA ARG A 7 -14.41 8.01 -30.07
C ARG A 7 -14.79 8.50 -28.68
N GLY A 8 -15.85 7.93 -28.14
CA GLY A 8 -16.30 8.17 -26.81
C GLY A 8 -16.59 6.84 -26.10
N ILE A 9 -16.20 6.75 -24.84
CA ILE A 9 -16.52 5.63 -23.95
C ILE A 9 -17.04 6.22 -22.67
N VAL A 10 -18.17 5.70 -22.18
CA VAL A 10 -18.75 6.03 -20.88
C VAL A 10 -18.97 4.72 -20.12
N ASN A 11 -18.41 4.64 -18.94
CA ASN A 11 -18.62 3.55 -17.99
C ASN A 11 -19.38 4.07 -16.79
N TYR A 12 -20.35 3.30 -16.34
CA TYR A 12 -21.04 3.52 -15.09
C TYR A 12 -21.10 2.21 -14.31
N SER A 13 -20.76 2.24 -13.02
CA SER A 13 -20.97 1.08 -12.15
C SER A 13 -21.58 1.49 -10.81
N THR A 14 -22.35 0.57 -10.25
CA THR A 14 -22.97 0.70 -8.94
C THR A 14 -22.97 -0.64 -8.21
N ASN A 15 -23.05 -0.62 -6.88
CA ASN A 15 -23.21 -1.83 -6.07
C ASN A 15 -24.41 -1.67 -5.12
N HIS A 16 -24.79 -2.77 -4.47
CA HIS A 16 -25.94 -2.77 -3.57
C HIS A 16 -25.71 -1.97 -2.25
N PHE A 17 -24.49 -1.55 -1.95
CA PHE A 17 -24.19 -0.63 -0.85
C PHE A 17 -24.35 0.84 -1.23
N GLY A 18 -24.58 1.15 -2.51
CA GLY A 18 -24.84 2.51 -2.99
C GLY A 18 -23.63 3.19 -3.64
N LYS A 19 -22.55 2.46 -3.94
CA LYS A 19 -21.43 2.98 -4.76
C LYS A 19 -21.95 3.56 -6.07
N GLN A 20 -21.41 4.71 -6.48
CA GLN A 20 -21.64 5.34 -7.77
C GLN A 20 -20.29 5.65 -8.40
N GLN A 21 -19.98 4.97 -9.49
CA GLN A 21 -18.73 5.21 -10.21
C GLN A 21 -19.04 5.59 -11.65
N PHE A 22 -18.46 6.66 -12.10
CA PHE A 22 -18.60 7.19 -13.45
C PHE A 22 -17.22 7.42 -14.06
N ASP A 23 -17.03 6.94 -15.27
CA ASP A 23 -15.82 7.11 -16.07
C ASP A 23 -16.22 7.47 -17.50
N ALA A 24 -15.66 8.55 -18.02
CA ALA A 24 -15.87 8.95 -19.40
C ALA A 24 -14.52 9.29 -20.05
N ASN A 25 -14.37 8.86 -21.30
CA ASN A 25 -13.20 9.15 -22.12
C ASN A 25 -13.64 9.54 -23.53
N ILE A 26 -13.11 10.65 -24.04
CA ILE A 26 -13.30 11.10 -25.41
C ILE A 26 -11.96 11.31 -26.10
N SER A 27 -11.90 11.06 -27.37
CA SER A 27 -10.71 11.36 -28.20
C SER A 27 -11.09 11.62 -29.65
N GLY A 28 -10.25 12.38 -30.35
CA GLY A 28 -10.49 12.69 -31.74
C GLY A 28 -9.31 13.40 -32.42
N GLY A 29 -9.39 13.49 -33.77
CA GLY A 29 -8.45 14.24 -34.59
C GLY A 29 -8.92 15.68 -34.81
N MET A 30 -7.97 16.61 -34.83
CA MET A 30 -8.19 18.02 -35.17
C MET A 30 -7.61 18.42 -36.53
N GLY A 31 -7.16 17.43 -37.31
CA GLY A 31 -6.48 17.63 -38.57
C GLY A 31 -5.00 18.00 -38.45
N LYS A 32 -4.29 17.97 -39.57
CA LYS A 32 -2.85 18.31 -39.64
C LYS A 32 -1.98 17.57 -38.62
N GLY A 33 -2.34 16.32 -38.27
CA GLY A 33 -1.60 15.49 -37.32
C GLY A 33 -1.80 15.89 -35.85
N TRP A 34 -2.80 16.69 -35.51
CA TRP A 34 -3.18 17.01 -34.15
C TRP A 34 -4.32 16.11 -33.64
N PHE A 35 -4.23 15.70 -32.40
CA PHE A 35 -5.20 14.84 -31.70
C PHE A 35 -5.42 15.33 -30.29
N TYR A 36 -6.63 15.10 -29.78
CA TYR A 36 -6.97 15.38 -28.39
C TYR A 36 -7.50 14.13 -27.70
N SER A 37 -7.38 14.09 -26.39
CA SER A 37 -8.18 13.21 -25.54
C SER A 37 -8.49 13.89 -24.21
N GLY A 38 -9.64 13.52 -23.65
CA GLY A 38 -10.06 13.97 -22.33
C GLY A 38 -10.71 12.82 -21.59
N SER A 39 -10.50 12.74 -20.27
CA SER A 39 -11.18 11.77 -19.43
C SER A 39 -11.56 12.35 -18.09
N VAL A 40 -12.66 11.83 -17.56
CA VAL A 40 -13.21 12.13 -16.23
C VAL A 40 -13.46 10.81 -15.53
N TYR A 41 -12.99 10.68 -14.30
CA TYR A 41 -13.31 9.57 -13.40
C TYR A 41 -13.85 10.16 -12.11
N GLN A 42 -14.97 9.60 -11.64
CA GLN A 42 -15.57 9.96 -10.35
C GLN A 42 -16.03 8.69 -9.65
N ASN A 43 -15.68 8.57 -8.38
CA ASN A 43 -16.11 7.50 -7.50
C ASN A 43 -16.68 8.10 -6.22
N PHE A 44 -17.89 7.66 -5.86
CA PHE A 44 -18.59 7.99 -4.63
C PHE A 44 -19.02 6.66 -4.00
N ASP A 45 -18.22 6.16 -3.07
CA ASP A 45 -18.44 4.85 -2.45
C ASP A 45 -18.73 5.03 -0.96
N PRO A 46 -19.94 4.74 -0.49
CA PRO A 46 -20.24 4.76 0.94
C PRO A 46 -19.59 3.62 1.74
N GLY A 47 -18.99 2.63 1.05
CA GLY A 47 -18.47 1.42 1.68
C GLY A 47 -19.55 0.41 2.01
N SER A 48 -19.16 -0.70 2.65
CA SER A 48 -20.08 -1.75 3.08
C SER A 48 -20.76 -1.48 4.43
N PHE A 49 -20.34 -0.44 5.15
CA PHE A 49 -20.91 0.03 6.40
C PHE A 49 -21.12 1.55 6.34
N LYS A 50 -22.08 2.05 7.12
CA LYS A 50 -22.42 3.48 7.09
C LYS A 50 -21.58 4.27 8.09
N LEU A 51 -20.83 5.25 7.57
CA LEU A 51 -20.24 6.29 8.39
C LEU A 51 -21.32 7.34 8.74
N ARG A 52 -21.28 7.88 9.97
CA ARG A 52 -22.27 8.88 10.40
C ARG A 52 -21.82 10.32 10.17
N PHE A 53 -20.53 10.55 10.03
CA PHE A 53 -19.95 11.89 9.79
C PHE A 53 -19.67 12.20 8.31
N THR A 54 -19.88 11.25 7.40
CA THR A 54 -19.79 11.44 5.95
C THR A 54 -20.61 10.42 5.21
N SER A 55 -21.11 10.77 4.03
CA SER A 55 -21.86 9.87 3.15
C SER A 55 -20.99 8.96 2.30
N ASN A 56 -19.68 9.24 2.19
CA ASN A 56 -18.78 8.45 1.37
C ASN A 56 -17.54 8.04 2.17
N GLN A 57 -17.23 6.75 2.15
CA GLN A 57 -15.96 6.22 2.61
C GLN A 57 -14.84 6.56 1.61
N ASP A 58 -15.12 6.53 0.32
CA ASP A 58 -14.22 6.95 -0.75
C ASP A 58 -14.92 7.94 -1.68
N ARG A 59 -14.29 9.10 -1.84
CA ARG A 59 -14.64 10.10 -2.83
C ARG A 59 -13.42 10.43 -3.66
N THR A 60 -13.36 9.90 -4.87
CA THR A 60 -12.23 10.12 -5.79
C THR A 60 -12.68 10.78 -7.08
N GLN A 61 -11.99 11.83 -7.49
CA GLN A 61 -12.22 12.57 -8.73
C GLN A 61 -10.90 12.74 -9.46
N ILE A 62 -10.86 12.34 -10.75
CA ILE A 62 -9.68 12.45 -11.60
C ILE A 62 -10.10 13.04 -12.95
N TYR A 63 -9.34 14.02 -13.41
CA TYR A 63 -9.54 14.65 -14.70
C TYR A 63 -8.23 14.63 -15.49
N LYS A 64 -8.30 14.24 -16.77
CA LYS A 64 -7.14 14.24 -17.66
C LYS A 64 -7.48 14.93 -18.97
N ALA A 65 -6.53 15.68 -19.48
CA ALA A 65 -6.57 16.23 -20.82
C ALA A 65 -5.24 15.98 -21.51
N ALA A 66 -5.27 15.63 -22.78
CA ALA A 66 -4.05 15.43 -23.56
C ALA A 66 -4.18 16.03 -24.96
N LEU A 67 -3.08 16.62 -25.42
CA LEU A 67 -2.88 17.09 -26.77
C LEU A 67 -1.70 16.36 -27.38
N THR A 68 -1.87 15.77 -28.56
CA THR A 68 -0.84 15.01 -29.26
C THR A 68 -0.62 15.58 -30.65
N LYS A 69 0.63 15.72 -31.05
CA LYS A 69 1.06 16.13 -32.39
C LYS A 69 1.91 15.04 -33.00
N ASN A 70 1.47 14.50 -34.15
CA ASN A 70 2.34 13.73 -35.04
C ASN A 70 3.05 14.71 -35.99
N TYR A 71 4.34 14.53 -36.21
CA TYR A 71 5.17 15.38 -37.06
C TYR A 71 6.16 14.53 -37.88
N ASN A 72 6.80 15.16 -38.87
CA ASN A 72 7.74 14.50 -39.78
C ASN A 72 7.14 13.21 -40.37
N GLU A 73 5.98 13.35 -41.05
CA GLU A 73 5.30 12.24 -41.74
C GLU A 73 4.98 11.04 -40.82
N GLY A 74 4.74 11.30 -39.53
CA GLY A 74 4.43 10.27 -38.52
C GLY A 74 5.64 9.63 -37.85
N ARG A 75 6.86 10.02 -38.19
CA ARG A 75 8.09 9.55 -37.56
C ARG A 75 8.25 10.08 -36.12
N GLY A 76 7.65 11.22 -35.82
CA GLY A 76 7.66 11.84 -34.53
C GLY A 76 6.26 11.99 -33.94
N GLN A 77 6.15 11.83 -32.63
CA GLN A 77 4.94 12.09 -31.85
C GLN A 77 5.30 12.83 -30.56
N LEU A 78 4.68 13.97 -30.33
CA LEU A 78 4.77 14.76 -29.10
C LEU A 78 3.40 14.80 -28.42
N SER A 79 3.33 14.46 -27.13
CA SER A 79 2.11 14.53 -26.33
C SER A 79 2.33 15.34 -25.08
N ALA A 80 1.42 16.27 -24.79
CA ALA A 80 1.31 16.95 -23.50
C ALA A 80 0.06 16.44 -22.79
N ILE A 81 0.21 16.00 -21.54
CA ILE A 81 -0.86 15.41 -20.75
C ILE A 81 -0.93 16.14 -19.42
N TYR A 82 -2.08 16.71 -19.10
CA TYR A 82 -2.37 17.23 -17.80
C TYR A 82 -3.28 16.27 -17.04
N HIS A 83 -2.98 16.04 -15.76
CA HIS A 83 -3.73 15.18 -14.86
C HIS A 83 -3.97 15.92 -13.54
N TYR A 84 -5.23 16.01 -13.13
CA TYR A 84 -5.64 16.47 -11.82
C TYR A 84 -6.33 15.35 -11.06
N SER A 85 -5.98 15.17 -9.79
CA SER A 85 -6.61 14.22 -8.87
C SER A 85 -7.05 14.91 -7.59
N ASN A 86 -8.18 14.48 -7.05
CA ASN A 86 -8.69 14.90 -5.75
C ASN A 86 -9.44 13.73 -5.13
N SER A 87 -8.92 13.18 -4.04
CA SER A 87 -9.54 12.07 -3.33
C SER A 87 -9.60 12.32 -1.83
N ARG A 88 -10.61 11.74 -1.19
CA ARG A 88 -10.82 11.75 0.26
C ARG A 88 -11.27 10.38 0.72
N TRP A 89 -10.71 9.90 1.83
CA TRP A 89 -11.18 8.74 2.58
C TRP A 89 -10.89 8.99 4.07
N PRO A 90 -11.86 8.75 4.98
CA PRO A 90 -11.80 9.28 6.35
C PRO A 90 -10.73 8.64 7.23
N SER A 91 -10.28 7.44 6.91
CA SER A 91 -9.21 6.73 7.63
C SER A 91 -8.80 5.49 6.86
N ASN A 92 -7.52 5.11 6.90
CA ASN A 92 -7.06 3.83 6.38
C ASN A 92 -7.45 2.64 7.28
N GLU A 93 -7.92 2.89 8.49
CA GLU A 93 -8.41 1.88 9.44
C GLU A 93 -9.93 1.64 9.36
N VAL A 94 -10.59 2.08 8.29
CA VAL A 94 -12.03 1.82 8.09
C VAL A 94 -12.36 0.33 8.02
N THR A 95 -11.39 -0.53 7.69
CA THR A 95 -11.55 -1.98 7.67
C THR A 95 -11.15 -2.65 8.98
N SER A 96 -10.72 -1.92 10.00
CA SER A 96 -10.45 -2.46 11.34
C SER A 96 -11.76 -2.78 12.05
N ALA A 97 -11.85 -3.94 12.67
CA ALA A 97 -13.04 -4.41 13.34
C ALA A 97 -12.71 -5.25 14.57
N PRO A 98 -13.53 -5.19 15.64
CA PRO A 98 -13.40 -6.04 16.80
C PRO A 98 -13.94 -7.45 16.52
N PHE A 99 -13.30 -8.44 17.10
CA PHE A 99 -13.72 -9.85 17.07
C PHE A 99 -13.25 -10.60 18.32
N ILE A 100 -13.79 -11.78 18.57
CA ILE A 100 -13.33 -12.72 19.59
C ILE A 100 -12.38 -13.71 18.92
N TYR A 101 -11.13 -13.77 19.38
CA TYR A 101 -10.16 -14.75 18.91
C TYR A 101 -10.39 -16.09 19.59
N VAL A 102 -10.67 -17.16 18.82
CA VAL A 102 -11.06 -18.46 19.41
C VAL A 102 -9.86 -19.28 19.89
N GLY A 103 -8.69 -19.09 19.26
CA GLY A 103 -7.45 -19.81 19.57
C GLY A 103 -7.03 -20.86 18.53
N ASP A 104 -7.93 -21.23 17.65
CA ASP A 104 -7.71 -22.20 16.57
C ASP A 104 -7.51 -21.55 15.19
N GLY A 105 -7.28 -20.23 15.16
CA GLY A 105 -7.17 -19.44 13.94
C GLY A 105 -8.50 -18.97 13.38
N SER A 106 -9.62 -19.30 14.02
CA SER A 106 -10.94 -18.75 13.73
C SER A 106 -11.28 -17.56 14.62
N VAL A 107 -12.28 -16.79 14.21
CA VAL A 107 -12.81 -15.66 14.98
C VAL A 107 -14.32 -15.75 15.06
N LYS A 108 -14.89 -15.13 16.11
CA LYS A 108 -16.35 -14.92 16.27
C LYS A 108 -16.62 -13.44 16.32
N GLU A 109 -17.79 -13.05 15.85
CA GLU A 109 -18.30 -11.69 16.01
C GLU A 109 -18.56 -11.39 17.49
N ILE A 110 -18.29 -10.14 17.91
CA ILE A 110 -18.71 -9.69 19.23
C ILE A 110 -20.23 -9.40 19.21
N PRO A 111 -20.90 -9.42 20.38
CA PRO A 111 -22.33 -9.13 20.43
C PRO A 111 -22.68 -7.75 19.83
N GLY A 112 -23.65 -7.73 18.91
CA GLY A 112 -24.13 -6.50 18.27
C GLY A 112 -23.21 -5.89 17.22
N PHE A 113 -22.21 -6.62 16.74
CA PHE A 113 -21.28 -6.15 15.71
C PHE A 113 -21.09 -7.21 14.61
N SER A 114 -21.34 -6.84 13.37
CA SER A 114 -21.18 -7.71 12.21
C SER A 114 -19.92 -7.33 11.41
N LEU A 115 -19.01 -8.30 11.25
CA LEU A 115 -17.76 -8.12 10.51
C LEU A 115 -18.05 -7.75 9.05
N GLY A 116 -17.51 -6.60 8.63
CA GLY A 116 -17.63 -6.09 7.27
C GLY A 116 -18.86 -5.22 6.99
N THR A 117 -19.83 -5.14 7.88
CA THR A 117 -21.06 -4.33 7.71
C THR A 117 -21.35 -3.36 8.85
N SER A 118 -20.80 -3.59 10.06
CA SER A 118 -20.87 -2.64 11.16
C SER A 118 -19.66 -1.69 11.14
N SER A 119 -19.89 -0.41 11.45
CA SER A 119 -18.83 0.61 11.51
C SER A 119 -18.10 0.59 12.85
N TYR A 120 -16.78 0.53 12.80
CA TYR A 120 -15.90 0.66 13.97
C TYR A 120 -15.24 2.05 14.05
N LEU A 121 -15.86 3.05 13.41
CA LEU A 121 -15.48 4.46 13.52
C LEU A 121 -16.56 5.22 14.33
N PRO A 122 -16.15 6.26 15.08
CA PRO A 122 -17.07 7.00 15.94
C PRO A 122 -18.16 7.71 15.14
N THR A 123 -19.24 8.09 15.86
CA THR A 123 -20.38 8.82 15.28
C THR A 123 -19.97 10.20 14.75
N THR A 124 -19.08 10.89 15.46
CA THR A 124 -18.47 12.14 15.02
C THR A 124 -17.09 11.87 14.46
N GLY A 125 -16.74 12.51 13.35
CA GLY A 125 -15.39 12.43 12.80
C GLY A 125 -14.39 13.37 13.49
N GLU A 126 -14.73 13.93 14.63
CA GLU A 126 -13.91 14.93 15.33
C GLU A 126 -12.56 14.36 15.78
N MET A 127 -11.52 15.10 15.49
CA MET A 127 -10.14 14.77 15.84
C MET A 127 -9.43 16.03 16.32
N ALA A 128 -8.81 15.94 17.50
CA ALA A 128 -7.91 16.97 17.99
C ALA A 128 -6.48 16.42 18.00
N TYR A 129 -5.51 17.27 17.72
CA TYR A 129 -4.10 16.93 17.72
C TYR A 129 -3.24 18.12 18.11
N ARG A 130 -2.06 17.82 18.64
CA ARG A 130 -1.05 18.86 18.87
C ARG A 130 -0.10 18.90 17.66
N ASP A 131 -0.01 20.05 17.02
CA ASP A 131 0.88 20.24 15.87
C ASP A 131 2.34 20.13 16.31
N MET A 132 3.08 19.16 15.79
CA MET A 132 4.45 18.92 16.22
C MET A 132 5.44 20.01 15.83
N ARG A 133 5.11 20.88 14.87
CA ARG A 133 5.97 21.99 14.46
C ARG A 133 5.82 23.20 15.38
N THR A 134 4.60 23.45 15.89
CA THR A 134 4.26 24.66 16.64
C THR A 134 3.92 24.39 18.11
N GLY A 135 3.57 23.13 18.46
CA GLY A 135 3.07 22.79 19.78
C GLY A 135 1.62 23.20 20.02
N GLU A 136 0.95 23.85 19.04
CA GLU A 136 -0.42 24.32 19.16
C GLU A 136 -1.42 23.18 19.10
N LEU A 137 -2.46 23.26 19.93
CA LEU A 137 -3.60 22.36 19.85
C LEU A 137 -4.49 22.79 18.68
N LYS A 138 -4.82 21.84 17.80
CA LYS A 138 -5.64 22.04 16.62
C LYS A 138 -6.76 21.01 16.56
N GLU A 139 -7.87 21.41 15.97
CA GLU A 139 -9.03 20.57 15.73
C GLU A 139 -9.25 20.35 14.23
N THR A 140 -9.75 19.19 13.87
CA THR A 140 -10.15 18.80 12.53
C THR A 140 -11.17 17.66 12.61
N ASN A 141 -11.59 17.14 11.47
CA ASN A 141 -12.35 15.89 11.45
C ASN A 141 -11.71 14.88 10.47
N LEU A 142 -12.03 13.60 10.64
CA LEU A 142 -11.45 12.51 9.86
C LEU A 142 -11.66 12.69 8.35
N TYR A 143 -12.78 13.25 7.94
CA TYR A 143 -13.07 13.45 6.52
C TYR A 143 -12.27 14.60 5.91
N ASP A 144 -12.20 15.75 6.59
CA ASP A 144 -11.45 16.91 6.12
C ASP A 144 -9.94 16.73 6.26
N ALA A 145 -9.52 15.98 7.27
CA ALA A 145 -8.13 15.63 7.50
C ALA A 145 -7.54 14.71 6.39
N THR A 146 -8.40 14.02 5.65
CA THR A 146 -7.96 13.11 4.59
C THR A 146 -8.20 13.72 3.23
N LEU A 147 -7.13 14.21 2.62
CA LEU A 147 -7.15 14.83 1.31
C LEU A 147 -5.91 14.43 0.52
N ASN A 148 -6.11 13.91 -0.68
CA ASN A 148 -5.04 13.70 -1.63
C ASN A 148 -5.37 14.49 -2.90
N LYS A 149 -4.60 15.56 -3.15
CA LYS A 149 -4.81 16.47 -4.25
C LYS A 149 -3.52 16.67 -5.02
N GLY A 150 -3.54 16.38 -6.32
CA GLY A 150 -2.35 16.47 -7.16
C GLY A 150 -2.62 17.12 -8.51
N ASN A 151 -1.60 17.77 -9.04
CA ASN A 151 -1.54 18.30 -10.39
C ASN A 151 -0.28 17.74 -11.04
N GLN A 152 -0.43 17.11 -12.19
CA GLN A 152 0.67 16.50 -12.94
C GLN A 152 0.66 16.98 -14.37
N LEU A 153 1.83 17.37 -14.86
CA LEU A 153 2.09 17.63 -16.27
C LEU A 153 3.08 16.60 -16.78
N THR A 154 2.74 15.94 -17.90
CA THR A 154 3.61 14.97 -18.55
C THR A 154 3.81 15.36 -20.01
N LEU A 155 5.07 15.39 -20.47
CA LEU A 155 5.46 15.55 -21.86
C LEU A 155 6.12 14.26 -22.34
N LEU A 156 5.56 13.67 -23.39
CA LEU A 156 6.08 12.46 -24.02
C LEU A 156 6.50 12.80 -25.45
N ASN A 157 7.71 12.41 -25.82
CA ASN A 157 8.14 12.49 -27.21
C ASN A 157 8.70 11.15 -27.65
N THR A 158 8.33 10.74 -28.86
CA THR A 158 8.96 9.59 -29.54
C THR A 158 9.35 10.03 -30.94
N TYR A 159 10.53 9.62 -31.39
CA TYR A 159 11.01 9.88 -32.73
C TYR A 159 11.75 8.67 -33.27
N THR A 160 11.41 8.26 -34.50
CA THR A 160 12.07 7.14 -35.17
C THR A 160 12.74 7.65 -36.45
N TRP A 161 14.07 7.49 -36.54
CA TRP A 161 14.85 7.82 -37.76
C TRP A 161 14.72 6.74 -38.82
N ASP A 162 15.07 7.09 -40.05
CA ASP A 162 14.99 6.18 -41.21
C ASP A 162 15.89 4.93 -41.03
N ASN A 163 16.96 5.05 -40.27
CA ASN A 163 17.86 3.92 -39.94
C ASN A 163 17.31 3.00 -38.83
N GLY A 164 16.07 3.22 -38.32
CA GLY A 164 15.43 2.44 -37.29
C GLY A 164 15.89 2.77 -35.85
N LEU A 165 16.71 3.82 -35.67
CA LEU A 165 16.99 4.33 -34.34
C LEU A 165 15.73 4.99 -33.78
N ASN A 166 15.39 4.69 -32.53
CA ASN A 166 14.22 5.23 -31.82
C ASN A 166 14.69 6.04 -30.62
N TRP A 167 14.14 7.23 -30.46
CA TRP A 167 14.38 8.10 -29.30
C TRP A 167 13.07 8.35 -28.58
N LYS A 168 13.09 8.12 -27.27
CA LYS A 168 11.95 8.39 -26.38
C LYS A 168 12.37 9.34 -25.28
N ILE A 169 11.55 10.35 -25.05
CA ILE A 169 11.66 11.26 -23.90
C ILE A 169 10.36 11.19 -23.11
N ASN A 170 10.49 11.13 -21.81
CA ASN A 170 9.40 11.32 -20.86
C ASN A 170 9.83 12.33 -19.82
N LEU A 171 9.09 13.44 -19.71
CA LEU A 171 9.25 14.44 -18.67
C LEU A 171 7.95 14.51 -17.88
N LYS A 172 8.03 14.42 -16.57
CA LYS A 172 6.87 14.50 -15.68
C LYS A 172 7.18 15.47 -14.53
N TYR A 173 6.26 16.36 -14.26
CA TYR A 173 6.26 17.17 -13.05
C TYR A 173 4.96 16.91 -12.29
N ASP A 174 5.06 16.66 -11.00
CA ASP A 174 3.94 16.42 -10.10
C ASP A 174 4.04 17.35 -8.88
N HIS A 175 2.93 18.01 -8.58
CA HIS A 175 2.78 18.77 -7.34
C HIS A 175 1.57 18.22 -6.59
N ALA A 176 1.81 17.65 -5.42
CA ALA A 176 0.79 16.99 -4.64
C ALA A 176 0.76 17.48 -3.18
N LEU A 177 -0.45 17.53 -2.65
CA LEU A 177 -0.73 17.67 -1.23
C LEU A 177 -1.40 16.38 -0.76
N GLY A 178 -0.72 15.62 0.08
CA GLY A 178 -1.23 14.40 0.70
C GLY A 178 -1.53 14.65 2.19
N SER A 179 -2.71 14.23 2.62
CA SER A 179 -3.09 14.20 4.03
C SER A 179 -3.96 12.97 4.28
N TYR A 180 -3.63 12.20 5.30
CA TYR A 180 -4.44 11.06 5.71
C TYR A 180 -4.34 10.82 7.20
N VAL A 181 -5.37 10.22 7.77
CA VAL A 181 -5.37 9.78 9.17
C VAL A 181 -5.10 8.28 9.21
N TYR A 182 -4.03 7.93 9.87
CA TYR A 182 -3.70 6.55 10.22
C TYR A 182 -4.14 6.30 11.65
N GLN A 183 -4.94 5.27 11.88
CA GLN A 183 -5.41 4.89 13.20
C GLN A 183 -5.00 3.46 13.53
N THR A 184 -4.30 3.29 14.64
CA THR A 184 -3.87 1.97 15.13
C THR A 184 -4.63 1.66 16.40
N PRO A 185 -5.52 0.65 16.40
CA PRO A 185 -6.12 0.15 17.62
C PRO A 185 -5.08 -0.58 18.47
N MET A 186 -5.18 -0.45 19.79
CA MET A 186 -4.38 -1.15 20.76
C MET A 186 -5.09 -2.41 21.26
N ALA A 187 -4.53 -3.10 22.24
CA ALA A 187 -5.19 -4.21 22.91
C ALA A 187 -6.51 -3.77 23.54
N MET A 188 -7.46 -4.67 23.63
CA MET A 188 -8.73 -4.46 24.31
C MET A 188 -8.68 -5.02 25.71
N GLU A 189 -9.21 -4.28 26.67
CA GLU A 189 -9.27 -4.69 28.06
C GLU A 189 -10.68 -4.50 28.61
N GLN A 190 -11.15 -5.47 29.40
CA GLN A 190 -12.38 -5.32 30.15
C GLN A 190 -12.10 -4.51 31.42
N LYS A 191 -12.87 -3.44 31.62
CA LYS A 191 -12.74 -2.53 32.75
C LYS A 191 -14.04 -2.54 33.55
N ASP A 192 -13.92 -2.51 34.86
CA ASP A 192 -15.03 -2.28 35.78
C ASP A 192 -15.19 -0.79 36.09
N ALA A 193 -16.25 -0.43 36.83
CA ALA A 193 -16.55 0.96 37.18
C ALA A 193 -15.45 1.64 38.03
N SER A 194 -14.61 0.88 38.74
CA SER A 194 -13.51 1.42 39.56
C SER A 194 -12.31 1.87 38.72
N ALA A 195 -12.25 1.48 37.44
CA ALA A 195 -11.18 1.87 36.55
C ALA A 195 -11.24 3.36 36.14
N GLY A 196 -12.29 4.09 36.53
CA GLY A 196 -12.41 5.54 36.35
C GLY A 196 -12.65 6.00 34.92
N TYR A 197 -13.29 5.17 34.10
CA TYR A 197 -13.75 5.55 32.78
C TYR A 197 -15.20 6.05 32.80
N TYR A 198 -15.48 7.09 32.03
CA TYR A 198 -16.79 7.70 31.95
C TYR A 198 -17.20 7.96 30.52
N LEU A 199 -18.49 7.82 30.23
CA LEU A 199 -19.14 8.41 29.06
C LEU A 199 -19.52 9.85 29.39
N LYS A 200 -19.24 10.78 28.48
CA LYS A 200 -19.58 12.19 28.62
C LYS A 200 -20.81 12.51 27.79
N ALA A 201 -21.90 12.86 28.43
CA ALA A 201 -23.11 13.31 27.76
C ALA A 201 -22.93 14.71 27.14
N VAL A 202 -23.86 15.09 26.25
CA VAL A 202 -23.85 16.40 25.56
C VAL A 202 -23.90 17.58 26.55
N ASP A 203 -24.59 17.41 27.67
CA ASP A 203 -24.69 18.42 28.74
C ASP A 203 -23.45 18.43 29.66
N GLY A 204 -22.44 17.62 29.37
CA GLY A 204 -21.22 17.50 30.15
C GLY A 204 -21.29 16.53 31.32
N THR A 205 -22.46 15.92 31.61
CA THR A 205 -22.62 14.92 32.67
C THR A 205 -21.75 13.70 32.42
N LEU A 206 -21.04 13.24 33.44
CA LEU A 206 -20.21 12.05 33.42
C LEU A 206 -20.97 10.84 33.97
N LYS A 207 -21.08 9.78 33.17
CA LYS A 207 -21.67 8.50 33.56
C LYS A 207 -20.59 7.44 33.66
N PRO A 208 -20.39 6.78 34.77
CA PRO A 208 -19.41 5.69 34.91
C PRO A 208 -19.61 4.64 33.79
N TYR A 209 -18.49 4.19 33.25
CA TYR A 209 -18.49 3.17 32.19
C TYR A 209 -17.87 1.88 32.73
N GLU A 210 -18.53 0.78 32.41
CA GLU A 210 -18.08 -0.58 32.62
C GLU A 210 -18.20 -1.37 31.33
N GLY A 211 -17.14 -2.07 30.92
CA GLY A 211 -17.13 -2.84 29.68
C GLY A 211 -15.75 -2.89 29.03
N TYR A 212 -15.71 -3.29 27.76
CA TYR A 212 -14.46 -3.31 27.02
C TYR A 212 -14.04 -1.90 26.60
N VAL A 213 -12.79 -1.58 26.88
CA VAL A 213 -12.10 -0.34 26.51
C VAL A 213 -10.99 -0.69 25.52
N GLN A 214 -10.87 0.11 24.48
CA GLN A 214 -9.73 0.06 23.57
C GLN A 214 -9.12 1.44 23.43
N SER A 215 -7.80 1.52 23.59
CA SER A 215 -7.03 2.70 23.22
C SER A 215 -6.77 2.70 21.72
N ARG A 216 -6.83 3.88 21.10
CA ARG A 216 -6.57 4.07 19.69
C ARG A 216 -5.59 5.21 19.47
N MET A 217 -4.46 4.89 18.85
CA MET A 217 -3.52 5.88 18.36
C MET A 217 -4.03 6.44 17.02
N SER A 218 -4.05 7.75 16.88
CA SER A 218 -4.47 8.43 15.67
C SER A 218 -3.36 9.38 15.21
N CYS A 219 -2.84 9.16 14.01
CA CYS A 219 -1.78 9.94 13.41
C CYS A 219 -2.31 10.72 12.22
N LEU A 220 -2.28 12.05 12.30
CA LEU A 220 -2.58 12.91 11.18
C LEU A 220 -1.30 13.17 10.38
N ASN A 221 -1.20 12.53 9.25
CA ASN A 221 -0.08 12.61 8.32
C ASN A 221 -0.36 13.67 7.27
N ARG A 222 0.56 14.60 7.07
CA ARG A 222 0.48 15.62 6.02
C ARG A 222 1.81 15.77 5.32
N GLY A 223 1.78 15.72 3.97
CA GLY A 223 2.94 15.94 3.12
C GLY A 223 2.63 16.84 1.94
N LYS A 224 3.55 17.76 1.68
CA LYS A 224 3.60 18.53 0.44
C LYS A 224 4.75 17.98 -0.37
N ILE A 225 4.48 17.64 -1.63
CA ILE A 225 5.40 16.93 -2.51
C ILE A 225 5.54 17.71 -3.81
N ASP A 226 6.79 17.90 -4.25
CA ASP A 226 7.15 18.31 -5.58
C ASP A 226 8.06 17.24 -6.18
N GLU A 227 7.68 16.68 -7.33
CA GLU A 227 8.41 15.61 -8.00
C GLU A 227 8.69 15.98 -9.44
N PHE A 228 9.91 15.82 -9.88
CA PHE A 228 10.30 15.88 -11.28
C PHE A 228 10.93 14.58 -11.71
N PHE A 229 10.50 14.05 -12.83
CA PHE A 229 11.03 12.84 -13.44
C PHE A 229 11.34 13.06 -14.90
N ALA A 230 12.52 12.66 -15.34
CA ALA A 230 12.94 12.71 -16.74
C ALA A 230 13.56 11.38 -17.15
N THR A 231 13.22 10.90 -18.34
CA THR A 231 13.90 9.77 -18.99
C THR A 231 14.17 10.11 -20.44
N SER A 232 15.38 9.82 -20.90
CA SER A 232 15.76 9.85 -22.30
C SER A 232 16.36 8.51 -22.67
N GLU A 233 15.78 7.83 -23.65
CA GLU A 233 16.19 6.49 -24.11
C GLU A 233 16.38 6.46 -25.62
N LEU A 234 17.51 5.95 -26.05
CA LEU A 234 17.80 5.55 -27.41
C LEU A 234 17.72 4.03 -27.52
N SER A 235 17.04 3.55 -28.54
CA SER A 235 16.93 2.11 -28.80
C SER A 235 16.95 1.80 -30.30
N ARG A 236 17.45 0.62 -30.64
CA ARG A 236 17.42 0.13 -32.00
C ARG A 236 17.30 -1.38 -32.03
N SER A 237 16.37 -1.86 -32.87
CA SER A 237 16.32 -3.27 -33.24
C SER A 237 17.03 -3.45 -34.57
N TYR A 238 17.96 -4.39 -34.64
CA TYR A 238 18.69 -4.72 -35.86
C TYR A 238 18.93 -6.22 -35.93
N ARG A 239 18.43 -6.86 -36.99
CA ARG A 239 18.48 -8.31 -37.19
C ARG A 239 17.85 -9.03 -35.95
N ASN A 240 18.67 -9.75 -35.24
CA ASN A 240 18.31 -10.59 -34.08
C ASN A 240 18.68 -9.92 -32.73
N THR A 241 18.90 -8.62 -32.72
CA THR A 241 19.26 -7.91 -31.48
C THR A 241 18.41 -6.65 -31.28
N THR A 242 18.16 -6.31 -30.02
CA THR A 242 17.62 -5.02 -29.62
C THR A 242 18.44 -4.47 -28.46
N TRP A 243 19.00 -3.29 -28.65
CA TRP A 243 19.70 -2.60 -27.57
C TRP A 243 18.94 -1.33 -27.16
N ARG A 244 19.09 -0.95 -25.89
CA ARG A 244 18.58 0.30 -25.32
C ARG A 244 19.66 0.89 -24.44
N ILE A 245 19.82 2.21 -24.51
CA ILE A 245 20.70 3.00 -23.64
C ILE A 245 19.89 4.20 -23.20
N GLY A 246 19.89 4.48 -21.92
CA GLY A 246 19.09 5.59 -21.39
C GLY A 246 19.72 6.24 -20.17
N VAL A 247 19.22 7.43 -19.92
CA VAL A 247 19.45 8.20 -18.71
C VAL A 247 18.11 8.50 -18.05
N ASN A 248 18.12 8.46 -16.74
CA ASN A 248 16.94 8.72 -15.92
C ASN A 248 17.33 9.66 -14.79
N GLU A 249 16.54 10.70 -14.61
CA GLU A 249 16.62 11.65 -13.51
C GLU A 249 15.33 11.62 -12.72
N TRP A 250 15.44 11.58 -11.40
CA TRP A 250 14.30 11.69 -10.49
C TRP A 250 14.69 12.63 -9.34
N HIS A 251 13.97 13.74 -9.25
CA HIS A 251 14.09 14.70 -8.17
C HIS A 251 12.79 14.73 -7.37
N TYR A 252 12.90 14.55 -6.06
CA TYR A 252 11.78 14.47 -5.13
C TYR A 252 12.03 15.41 -3.96
N LYS A 253 11.10 16.32 -3.73
CA LYS A 253 11.12 17.23 -2.59
C LYS A 253 9.88 17.02 -1.75
N VAL A 254 10.05 16.98 -0.44
CA VAL A 254 8.95 16.75 0.49
C VAL A 254 9.09 17.63 1.73
N ASP A 255 7.93 18.02 2.27
CA ASP A 255 7.76 18.60 3.60
C ASP A 255 6.64 17.83 4.29
N TYR A 256 7.01 16.90 5.21
CA TYR A 256 6.11 15.93 5.83
C TYR A 256 6.11 16.07 7.35
N ALA A 257 4.92 15.92 7.94
CA ALA A 257 4.75 15.76 9.38
C ALA A 257 3.60 14.81 9.70
N SER A 258 3.78 14.00 10.75
CA SER A 258 2.77 13.17 11.38
C SER A 258 2.54 13.65 12.81
N ASN A 259 1.28 13.95 13.13
CA ASN A 259 0.90 14.42 14.45
C ASN A 259 0.08 13.34 15.16
N THR A 260 0.60 12.84 16.27
CA THR A 260 0.03 11.70 16.98
C THR A 260 -0.81 12.14 18.15
N THR A 261 -2.00 11.54 18.26
CA THR A 261 -2.87 11.63 19.43
C THR A 261 -3.35 10.24 19.83
N MET A 262 -3.82 10.09 21.06
CA MET A 262 -4.42 8.87 21.54
C MET A 262 -5.71 9.15 22.28
N TYR A 263 -6.67 8.25 22.20
CA TYR A 263 -7.91 8.29 22.95
C TYR A 263 -8.39 6.87 23.29
N ASP A 264 -9.15 6.78 24.37
CA ASP A 264 -9.83 5.57 24.76
C ASP A 264 -11.29 5.60 24.26
N HIS A 265 -11.82 4.45 23.87
CA HIS A 265 -13.20 4.35 23.41
C HIS A 265 -13.85 3.03 23.81
N THR A 266 -15.17 3.00 23.78
CA THR A 266 -15.98 1.78 23.97
C THR A 266 -15.74 0.82 22.80
N VAL A 267 -16.02 -0.47 22.98
CA VAL A 267 -15.93 -1.47 21.91
C VAL A 267 -17.32 -1.87 21.45
N GLY A 268 -17.60 -1.65 20.19
CA GLY A 268 -18.89 -1.91 19.56
C GLY A 268 -19.11 -1.12 18.29
N GLU A 269 -20.30 -1.19 17.70
CA GLU A 269 -20.66 -0.36 16.54
C GLU A 269 -20.74 1.11 16.96
N TYR A 270 -20.12 2.01 16.19
CA TYR A 270 -19.98 3.43 16.48
C TYR A 270 -19.40 3.69 17.88
N PRO A 271 -18.15 3.32 18.14
CA PRO A 271 -17.54 3.47 19.46
C PRO A 271 -17.56 4.92 19.95
N GLU A 272 -17.86 5.10 21.23
CA GLU A 272 -17.91 6.40 21.88
C GLU A 272 -16.60 6.68 22.61
N ARG A 273 -16.12 7.92 22.55
CA ARG A 273 -14.93 8.35 23.28
C ARG A 273 -15.20 8.28 24.79
N LEU A 274 -14.26 7.71 25.51
CA LEU A 274 -14.26 7.67 26.96
C LEU A 274 -13.41 8.81 27.53
N VAL A 275 -13.79 9.30 28.68
CA VAL A 275 -13.06 10.30 29.44
C VAL A 275 -12.65 9.74 30.80
N ARG A 276 -11.69 10.39 31.45
CA ARG A 276 -11.26 10.05 32.80
C ARG A 276 -11.35 11.28 33.69
N GLU A 277 -11.39 11.09 35.03
CA GLU A 277 -11.25 12.18 35.96
C GLU A 277 -9.92 12.93 35.72
N GLY A 278 -9.98 14.25 35.61
CA GLY A 278 -8.82 15.08 35.25
C GLY A 278 -8.48 15.16 33.77
N ASN A 279 -9.13 14.35 32.92
CA ASN A 279 -8.99 14.42 31.44
C ASN A 279 -10.37 14.29 30.77
N THR A 280 -11.15 15.37 30.82
CA THR A 280 -12.54 15.40 30.37
C THR A 280 -12.72 15.64 28.88
N ASP A 281 -11.67 15.86 28.12
CA ASP A 281 -11.69 15.84 26.64
C ASP A 281 -11.38 14.43 26.08
N GLY A 282 -10.84 13.55 26.93
CA GLY A 282 -10.60 12.12 26.60
C GLY A 282 -9.52 11.91 25.54
N VAL A 283 -8.61 12.86 25.38
CA VAL A 283 -7.52 12.79 24.40
C VAL A 283 -6.17 13.01 25.08
N TYR A 284 -5.20 12.20 24.69
CA TYR A 284 -3.82 12.25 25.18
C TYR A 284 -2.92 12.79 24.07
N TYR A 285 -2.62 14.09 24.11
CA TYR A 285 -1.88 14.75 23.04
C TYR A 285 -0.38 14.49 23.07
N ASP A 286 0.15 14.22 24.27
CA ASP A 286 1.59 14.15 24.54
C ASP A 286 2.08 12.75 24.87
N PHE A 287 1.17 11.74 24.82
CA PHE A 287 1.46 10.43 25.35
C PHE A 287 2.60 9.72 24.60
N ASN A 288 2.78 9.97 23.33
CA ASN A 288 3.78 9.28 22.51
C ASN A 288 4.33 10.19 21.40
N LYS A 289 5.22 11.06 21.76
CA LYS A 289 5.89 11.94 20.82
C LYS A 289 6.88 11.19 19.90
N ASN A 290 7.29 9.93 20.23
CA ASN A 290 8.11 9.07 19.38
C ASN A 290 7.37 8.60 18.13
N ALA A 291 6.05 8.48 18.19
CA ALA A 291 5.26 8.15 17.02
C ALA A 291 4.97 9.37 16.13
N SER A 292 5.23 10.59 16.62
CA SER A 292 5.18 11.79 15.78
C SER A 292 6.41 11.83 14.89
N GLU A 293 6.21 12.11 13.61
CA GLU A 293 7.24 12.06 12.60
C GLU A 293 7.39 13.42 11.93
N TYR A 294 8.60 13.76 11.56
CA TYR A 294 8.89 14.95 10.75
C TYR A 294 10.12 14.73 9.90
N TYR A 295 10.00 15.03 8.64
CA TYR A 295 11.16 15.23 7.77
C TYR A 295 10.82 16.22 6.66
N LYS A 296 11.85 16.95 6.25
CA LYS A 296 11.79 17.88 5.13
C LYS A 296 13.11 17.81 4.40
N GLY A 297 13.07 17.68 3.09
CA GLY A 297 14.29 17.55 2.32
C GLY A 297 14.03 17.26 0.86
N HIS A 298 15.08 16.91 0.17
CA HIS A 298 15.00 16.45 -1.20
C HIS A 298 15.92 15.23 -1.44
N GLU A 299 15.54 14.47 -2.43
CA GLU A 299 16.26 13.31 -2.91
C GLU A 299 16.40 13.42 -4.42
N ASN A 300 17.62 13.22 -4.90
CA ASN A 300 17.93 13.22 -6.32
C ASN A 300 18.55 11.90 -6.73
N LYS A 301 18.07 11.31 -7.84
CA LYS A 301 18.59 10.06 -8.41
C LYS A 301 18.87 10.24 -9.89
N LEU A 302 20.14 10.27 -10.23
CA LEU A 302 20.60 10.27 -11.62
C LEU A 302 21.12 8.89 -11.98
N ALA A 303 20.57 8.28 -13.00
CA ALA A 303 20.98 6.95 -13.42
C ALA A 303 21.26 6.86 -14.91
N VAL A 304 22.22 6.02 -15.25
CA VAL A 304 22.47 5.56 -16.60
C VAL A 304 22.21 4.06 -16.67
N TYR A 305 21.63 3.59 -17.78
CA TYR A 305 21.37 2.18 -17.97
C TYR A 305 21.57 1.75 -19.42
N ALA A 306 21.88 0.48 -19.59
CA ALA A 306 21.89 -0.17 -20.89
C ALA A 306 21.29 -1.58 -20.79
N THR A 307 20.57 -1.98 -21.82
CA THR A 307 20.02 -3.35 -21.95
C THR A 307 20.25 -3.87 -23.35
N HIS A 308 20.42 -5.18 -23.45
CA HIS A 308 20.56 -5.89 -24.71
C HIS A 308 19.70 -7.16 -24.71
N ASP A 309 18.89 -7.31 -25.74
CA ASP A 309 18.08 -8.49 -26.02
C ASP A 309 18.62 -9.12 -27.29
N TRP A 310 18.99 -10.40 -27.26
CA TRP A 310 19.68 -11.07 -28.34
C TRP A 310 19.16 -12.48 -28.58
N ASP A 311 18.59 -12.69 -29.76
CA ASP A 311 18.31 -14.01 -30.28
C ASP A 311 19.61 -14.60 -30.87
N ILE A 312 20.40 -15.28 -30.02
CA ILE A 312 21.69 -15.87 -30.42
C ILE A 312 21.47 -16.90 -31.53
N SER A 313 20.37 -17.64 -31.42
CA SER A 313 19.94 -18.63 -32.40
C SER A 313 18.41 -18.82 -32.34
N PRO A 314 17.78 -19.57 -33.27
CA PRO A 314 16.36 -19.91 -33.18
C PRO A 314 15.95 -20.59 -31.87
N LYS A 315 16.92 -21.16 -31.13
CA LYS A 315 16.69 -21.87 -29.86
C LYS A 315 17.05 -21.06 -28.63
N TRP A 316 17.89 -20.03 -28.76
CA TRP A 316 18.41 -19.27 -27.62
C TRP A 316 18.06 -17.79 -27.73
N ASN A 317 17.36 -17.28 -26.75
CA ASN A 317 17.24 -15.86 -26.48
C ASN A 317 17.95 -15.53 -25.16
N VAL A 318 18.71 -14.45 -25.13
CA VAL A 318 19.38 -13.94 -23.95
C VAL A 318 19.09 -12.44 -23.81
N TYR A 319 18.72 -12.04 -22.63
CA TYR A 319 18.52 -10.65 -22.24
C TYR A 319 19.46 -10.30 -21.07
N TYR A 320 20.13 -9.16 -21.13
CA TYR A 320 20.89 -8.65 -20.01
C TYR A 320 20.92 -7.13 -19.99
N GLY A 321 21.17 -6.57 -18.81
CA GLY A 321 21.26 -5.13 -18.64
C GLY A 321 21.90 -4.75 -17.32
N ALA A 322 22.37 -3.51 -17.29
CA ALA A 322 22.96 -2.89 -16.12
C ALA A 322 22.47 -1.46 -15.95
N ARG A 323 22.42 -1.01 -14.69
CA ARG A 323 22.09 0.35 -14.27
C ARG A 323 23.06 0.79 -13.18
N LEU A 324 23.57 2.01 -13.30
CA LEU A 324 24.29 2.72 -12.25
C LEU A 324 23.48 3.95 -11.89
N GLU A 325 23.33 4.21 -10.60
CA GLU A 325 22.51 5.29 -10.07
C GLU A 325 23.28 6.01 -8.96
N TRP A 326 23.50 7.29 -9.15
CA TRP A 326 23.90 8.20 -8.09
C TRP A 326 22.64 8.68 -7.38
N GLN A 327 22.64 8.58 -6.04
CA GLN A 327 21.58 9.04 -5.15
C GLN A 327 22.18 10.06 -4.19
N HIS A 328 21.66 11.28 -4.23
CA HIS A 328 21.92 12.33 -3.26
C HIS A 328 20.66 12.58 -2.44
N LEU A 329 20.82 12.74 -1.14
CA LEU A 329 19.71 12.89 -0.21
C LEU A 329 20.12 13.84 0.91
N GLU A 330 19.44 14.99 1.03
CA GLU A 330 19.66 15.96 2.10
C GLU A 330 18.37 16.44 2.72
N GLY A 331 18.42 16.86 3.98
CA GLY A 331 17.28 17.40 4.66
C GLY A 331 17.45 17.51 6.16
N GLU A 332 16.30 17.58 6.80
CA GLU A 332 16.17 17.65 8.25
C GLU A 332 15.07 16.70 8.73
N ASN A 333 15.27 16.13 9.91
CA ASN A 333 14.26 15.30 10.57
C ASN A 333 14.08 15.69 12.03
N ALA A 334 13.11 15.02 12.66
CA ALA A 334 12.73 15.32 14.03
C ALA A 334 13.66 14.71 15.10
N ALA A 335 14.73 14.02 14.74
CA ALA A 335 15.69 13.47 15.69
C ALA A 335 16.46 14.58 16.41
N VAL A 336 16.29 14.69 17.71
CA VAL A 336 16.80 15.77 18.54
C VAL A 336 17.93 15.32 19.41
N TYR A 337 19.05 16.03 19.31
CA TYR A 337 20.21 15.85 20.18
C TYR A 337 20.69 17.22 20.68
N ASP A 338 21.27 17.26 21.89
CA ASP A 338 21.98 18.44 22.36
C ASP A 338 23.34 18.60 21.62
N ALA A 339 24.03 19.66 21.96
CA ALA A 339 25.36 19.94 21.36
C ALA A 339 26.40 18.86 21.69
N GLU A 340 26.18 18.11 22.76
CA GLU A 340 27.02 17.00 23.20
C GLU A 340 26.60 15.66 22.57
N GLY A 341 25.55 15.63 21.74
CA GLY A 341 25.05 14.44 21.06
C GLY A 341 24.20 13.51 21.91
N ASN A 342 23.74 13.94 23.08
CA ASN A 342 22.81 13.19 23.89
C ASN A 342 21.37 13.43 23.38
N ALA A 343 20.53 12.40 23.41
CA ALA A 343 19.12 12.57 23.12
C ALA A 343 18.50 13.54 24.13
N VAL A 344 18.07 14.69 23.66
CA VAL A 344 17.44 15.72 24.48
C VAL A 344 15.96 15.54 24.40
N GLY A 345 15.37 15.07 25.47
CA GLY A 345 13.93 14.94 25.56
C GLY A 345 13.43 13.56 25.16
N ARG A 346 12.72 13.00 26.10
CA ARG A 346 11.67 12.02 25.80
C ARG A 346 10.43 12.83 25.49
N PHE A 347 9.79 12.47 24.47
CA PHE A 347 8.45 12.58 24.14
C PHE A 347 7.63 13.45 25.00
N PRO A 348 7.36 14.14 25.76
CA PRO A 348 6.44 15.24 25.80
C PRO A 348 6.94 16.53 25.22
N ASP A 349 8.20 16.73 25.03
CA ASP A 349 8.80 18.02 24.70
C ASP A 349 9.24 18.15 23.23
N TYR A 350 8.74 17.25 22.40
CA TYR A 350 9.22 17.06 21.04
C TYR A 350 8.51 17.96 20.02
N TYR A 351 8.25 19.18 20.36
CA TYR A 351 7.81 20.15 19.38
C TYR A 351 9.01 20.93 18.87
N LEU A 352 9.17 20.98 17.55
CA LEU A 352 10.24 21.77 16.94
C LEU A 352 10.20 23.22 17.46
N GLY A 353 11.31 23.68 18.01
CA GLY A 353 11.42 25.01 18.61
C GLY A 353 11.03 25.10 20.09
N ALA A 354 10.55 24.04 20.72
CA ALA A 354 10.41 23.99 22.18
C ALA A 354 11.78 24.04 22.88
N VAL A 355 11.77 24.32 24.17
CA VAL A 355 12.97 24.29 25.03
C VAL A 355 12.87 23.06 25.90
N SER A 356 13.93 22.24 25.90
CA SER A 356 14.01 21.05 26.75
C SER A 356 14.13 21.39 28.23
N ASP A 357 13.98 20.40 29.11
CA ASP A 357 14.20 20.54 30.55
C ASP A 357 15.60 21.03 30.92
N LYS A 358 16.56 20.83 30.03
CA LYS A 358 17.94 21.33 30.15
C LYS A 358 18.13 22.75 29.57
N GLY A 359 17.06 23.40 29.14
CA GLY A 359 17.13 24.76 28.55
C GLY A 359 17.64 24.79 27.10
N VAL A 360 17.79 23.65 26.44
CA VAL A 360 18.26 23.55 25.05
C VAL A 360 17.07 23.64 24.11
N ARG A 361 17.16 24.53 23.11
CA ARG A 361 16.14 24.65 22.07
C ARG A 361 16.13 23.39 21.20
N ILE A 362 14.97 22.82 21.00
CA ILE A 362 14.76 21.65 20.14
C ILE A 362 14.80 22.10 18.68
N THR A 363 15.79 21.57 17.95
CA THR A 363 15.97 21.83 16.51
C THR A 363 15.95 20.52 15.73
N PRO A 364 15.54 20.55 14.45
CA PRO A 364 15.66 19.40 13.58
C PRO A 364 17.13 18.93 13.45
N ARG A 365 17.30 17.64 13.26
CA ARG A 365 18.61 17.07 12.91
C ARG A 365 18.81 17.16 11.41
N LEU A 366 19.97 17.66 11.01
CA LEU A 366 20.36 17.71 9.60
C LEU A 366 20.98 16.38 9.16
N PHE A 367 20.75 16.01 7.90
CA PHE A 367 21.38 14.88 7.23
C PHE A 367 21.71 15.22 5.78
N ASP A 368 22.81 14.64 5.27
CA ASP A 368 23.29 14.80 3.91
C ASP A 368 24.08 13.54 3.53
N TYR A 369 23.68 12.88 2.44
CA TYR A 369 24.26 11.61 2.01
C TYR A 369 24.36 11.53 0.49
N ASP A 370 25.47 10.93 0.04
CA ASP A 370 25.72 10.56 -1.34
C ASP A 370 26.00 9.06 -1.45
N TRP A 371 25.33 8.39 -2.38
CA TRP A 371 25.50 6.96 -2.60
C TRP A 371 25.50 6.58 -4.08
N MET A 372 26.18 5.47 -4.37
CA MET A 372 26.07 4.77 -5.65
C MET A 372 25.29 3.48 -5.46
N ASN A 373 24.21 3.34 -6.21
CA ASN A 373 23.42 2.12 -6.32
C ASN A 373 23.68 1.46 -7.67
N MET A 374 23.48 0.15 -7.75
CA MET A 374 23.61 -0.59 -8.99
C MET A 374 22.49 -1.62 -9.13
N ALA A 375 22.13 -1.89 -10.37
CA ALA A 375 21.30 -3.03 -10.72
C ALA A 375 21.91 -3.78 -11.89
N PHE A 376 21.82 -5.09 -11.86
CA PHE A 376 22.19 -5.99 -12.94
C PHE A 376 21.07 -7.00 -13.15
N THR A 377 20.75 -7.30 -14.40
CA THR A 377 19.79 -8.37 -14.75
C THR A 377 20.33 -9.20 -15.90
N ALA A 378 20.06 -10.49 -15.86
CA ALA A 378 20.30 -11.41 -16.96
C ALA A 378 19.18 -12.44 -17.03
N ALA A 379 18.75 -12.78 -18.22
CA ALA A 379 17.76 -13.83 -18.46
C ALA A 379 18.14 -14.62 -19.70
N ALA A 380 17.82 -15.90 -19.69
CA ALA A 380 18.02 -16.80 -20.83
C ALA A 380 16.80 -17.70 -21.02
N THR A 381 16.39 -17.87 -22.27
CA THR A 381 15.36 -18.82 -22.67
C THR A 381 15.94 -19.78 -23.68
N TYR A 382 15.77 -21.08 -23.43
CA TYR A 382 16.18 -22.16 -24.33
C TYR A 382 14.98 -22.95 -24.83
N LYS A 383 14.76 -22.95 -26.13
CA LYS A 383 13.71 -23.72 -26.81
C LYS A 383 14.24 -25.12 -27.14
N LEU A 384 13.84 -26.12 -26.35
CA LEU A 384 14.20 -27.51 -26.62
C LEU A 384 13.43 -28.04 -27.83
N THR A 385 12.11 -27.82 -27.83
CA THR A 385 11.22 -28.06 -28.98
C THR A 385 10.47 -26.76 -29.33
N ARG A 386 9.54 -26.82 -30.27
CA ARG A 386 8.67 -25.69 -30.60
C ARG A 386 7.77 -25.32 -29.41
N GLU A 387 7.34 -26.32 -28.65
CA GLU A 387 6.35 -26.18 -27.57
C GLU A 387 7.00 -26.07 -26.18
N PHE A 388 8.16 -26.70 -25.97
CA PHE A 388 8.77 -26.86 -24.65
C PHE A 388 10.17 -26.25 -24.59
N GLY A 389 10.47 -25.60 -23.45
CA GLY A 389 11.78 -25.05 -23.20
C GLY A 389 12.03 -24.71 -21.74
N PHE A 390 13.20 -24.14 -21.51
CA PHE A 390 13.68 -23.71 -20.19
C PHE A 390 13.83 -22.20 -20.17
N THR A 391 13.62 -21.61 -19.00
CA THR A 391 13.91 -20.20 -18.75
C THR A 391 14.60 -20.05 -17.41
N ALA A 392 15.54 -19.11 -17.35
CA ALA A 392 16.19 -18.73 -16.10
C ALA A 392 16.45 -17.22 -16.14
N ASP A 393 16.33 -16.58 -15.00
CA ASP A 393 16.70 -15.19 -14.82
C ASP A 393 17.37 -14.95 -13.47
N PHE A 394 18.18 -13.91 -13.44
CA PHE A 394 18.84 -13.41 -12.25
C PHE A 394 18.81 -11.89 -12.26
N THR A 395 18.45 -11.31 -11.13
CA THR A 395 18.51 -9.86 -10.90
C THR A 395 19.19 -9.60 -9.58
N TYR A 396 20.10 -8.65 -9.57
CA TYR A 396 20.71 -8.12 -8.37
C TYR A 396 20.56 -6.60 -8.37
N ASN A 397 20.02 -6.06 -7.31
CA ASN A 397 19.99 -4.62 -7.14
C ASN A 397 20.45 -4.21 -5.74
N THR A 398 20.92 -2.99 -5.63
CA THR A 398 21.25 -2.35 -4.37
C THR A 398 20.42 -1.10 -4.20
N GLN A 399 20.08 -0.80 -2.95
CA GLN A 399 19.29 0.36 -2.56
C GLN A 399 19.90 1.00 -1.33
N ARG A 400 19.61 2.26 -1.11
CA ARG A 400 19.87 2.99 0.13
C ARG A 400 18.56 3.55 0.68
N PRO A 401 18.51 3.94 1.97
CA PRO A 401 17.34 4.58 2.52
C PRO A 401 16.93 5.81 1.70
N GLY A 402 15.64 5.99 1.49
CA GLY A 402 15.08 7.24 0.94
C GLY A 402 14.66 8.19 2.06
N LEU A 403 14.18 9.38 1.70
CA LEU A 403 13.77 10.42 2.64
C LEU A 403 12.75 9.93 3.70
N SER A 404 11.80 9.09 3.32
CA SER A 404 10.79 8.58 4.25
C SER A 404 11.35 7.74 5.40
N ASN A 405 12.54 7.15 5.25
CA ASN A 405 13.19 6.41 6.31
C ASN A 405 13.73 7.31 7.44
N PHE A 406 13.79 8.62 7.19
CA PHE A 406 14.21 9.63 8.18
C PHE A 406 13.01 10.23 8.92
N ALA A 407 11.78 9.81 8.63
CA ALA A 407 10.57 10.32 9.28
C ALA A 407 10.53 10.10 10.80
N PRO A 408 10.92 8.93 11.33
CA PRO A 408 11.01 8.70 12.78
C PRO A 408 12.03 9.63 13.46
N ALA A 409 11.87 9.82 14.75
CA ALA A 409 12.81 10.58 15.59
C ALA A 409 14.20 9.92 15.71
N THR A 410 14.39 8.74 15.14
CA THR A 410 15.65 7.98 15.11
C THR A 410 16.25 8.00 13.71
N MET A 411 17.57 7.83 13.61
CA MET A 411 18.23 7.72 12.32
C MET A 411 18.09 6.30 11.77
N PRO A 412 17.79 6.14 10.46
CA PRO A 412 17.74 4.83 9.84
C PRO A 412 19.15 4.24 9.71
N ASN A 413 19.24 2.91 9.62
CA ASN A 413 20.45 2.27 9.14
C ASN A 413 20.70 2.66 7.68
N THR A 414 21.86 3.23 7.40
CA THR A 414 22.26 3.68 6.05
C THR A 414 23.05 2.62 5.27
N ASP A 415 23.17 1.41 5.79
CA ASP A 415 23.83 0.30 5.11
C ASP A 415 23.13 -0.05 3.80
N LYS A 416 23.92 -0.62 2.90
CA LYS A 416 23.44 -1.06 1.60
C LYS A 416 22.41 -2.17 1.74
N ILE A 417 21.22 -1.94 1.21
CA ILE A 417 20.20 -2.96 1.01
C ILE A 417 20.53 -3.71 -0.28
N SER A 418 20.65 -5.03 -0.22
CA SER A 418 20.91 -5.90 -1.37
C SER A 418 19.71 -6.81 -1.64
N VAL A 419 19.31 -6.91 -2.90
CA VAL A 419 18.17 -7.73 -3.32
C VAL A 419 18.57 -8.65 -4.48
N PRO A 420 19.19 -9.81 -4.20
CA PRO A 420 19.35 -10.86 -5.18
C PRO A 420 18.01 -11.60 -5.40
N LEU A 421 17.65 -11.82 -6.65
CA LEU A 421 16.52 -12.62 -7.10
C LEU A 421 17.01 -13.57 -8.20
N GLY A 422 16.78 -14.87 -8.04
CA GLY A 422 17.04 -15.87 -9.07
C GLY A 422 15.79 -16.70 -9.31
N ARG A 423 15.46 -16.97 -10.58
CA ARG A 423 14.38 -17.87 -10.97
C ARG A 423 14.86 -18.80 -12.07
N ALA A 424 14.37 -20.05 -12.04
CA ALA A 424 14.63 -21.01 -13.10
C ALA A 424 13.44 -21.97 -13.24
N GLY A 425 13.16 -22.42 -14.44
CA GLY A 425 12.08 -23.36 -14.66
C GLY A 425 11.83 -23.67 -16.13
N VAL A 426 10.62 -24.12 -16.37
CA VAL A 426 10.18 -24.61 -17.67
C VAL A 426 8.95 -23.86 -18.15
N TYR A 427 8.79 -23.86 -19.47
CA TYR A 427 7.53 -23.45 -20.10
C TYR A 427 7.09 -24.50 -21.12
N TYR A 428 5.78 -24.57 -21.31
CA TYR A 428 5.14 -25.45 -22.30
C TYR A 428 3.97 -24.73 -22.96
N ASN A 429 4.02 -24.55 -24.28
CA ASN A 429 3.03 -23.79 -25.03
C ASN A 429 2.55 -24.58 -26.25
N THR A 430 1.24 -24.80 -26.29
CA THR A 430 0.54 -25.39 -27.44
C THR A 430 -0.71 -24.55 -27.73
N ASP A 431 -1.51 -24.93 -28.71
CA ASP A 431 -2.75 -24.23 -29.04
C ASP A 431 -3.79 -24.26 -27.92
N TRP A 432 -3.73 -25.26 -27.04
CA TRP A 432 -4.72 -25.47 -25.98
C TRP A 432 -4.19 -25.25 -24.55
N ILE A 433 -2.88 -25.20 -24.33
CA ILE A 433 -2.26 -24.91 -23.03
C ILE A 433 -1.04 -24.02 -23.20
N SER A 434 -0.94 -23.01 -22.34
CA SER A 434 0.26 -22.23 -22.07
C SER A 434 0.58 -22.36 -20.58
N LEU A 435 1.75 -22.91 -20.28
CA LEU A 435 2.19 -23.20 -18.91
C LEU A 435 3.60 -22.68 -18.69
N THR A 436 3.83 -22.06 -17.53
CA THR A 436 5.15 -21.71 -17.01
C THR A 436 5.25 -22.17 -15.56
N SER A 437 6.35 -22.82 -15.20
CA SER A 437 6.60 -23.29 -13.85
C SER A 437 8.02 -22.93 -13.43
N LEU A 438 8.13 -22.11 -12.37
CA LEU A 438 9.37 -21.49 -11.94
C LEU A 438 9.63 -21.76 -10.45
N PHE A 439 10.84 -22.20 -10.15
CA PHE A 439 11.43 -22.08 -8.83
C PHE A 439 12.04 -20.70 -8.66
N SER A 440 11.94 -20.10 -7.48
CA SER A 440 12.45 -18.78 -7.17
C SER A 440 13.16 -18.71 -5.83
N TYR A 441 14.19 -17.89 -5.79
CA TYR A 441 14.88 -17.48 -4.58
C TYR A 441 14.99 -15.96 -4.58
N ILE A 442 14.57 -15.31 -3.50
CA ILE A 442 14.76 -13.88 -3.27
C ILE A 442 15.23 -13.65 -1.84
N SER A 443 16.16 -12.72 -1.68
CA SER A 443 16.58 -12.20 -0.38
C SER A 443 16.57 -10.69 -0.41
N LYS A 444 16.34 -10.08 0.74
CA LYS A 444 16.48 -8.64 0.94
C LYS A 444 17.13 -8.41 2.30
N THR A 445 18.29 -7.75 2.30
CA THR A 445 19.09 -7.50 3.50
C THR A 445 18.93 -6.06 3.95
N ASN A 446 19.19 -5.79 5.23
CA ASN A 446 19.19 -4.45 5.83
C ASN A 446 17.91 -3.64 5.58
N ASN A 447 16.73 -4.31 5.60
CA ASN A 447 15.47 -3.59 5.52
C ASN A 447 15.31 -2.69 6.74
N ASN A 448 15.02 -1.42 6.51
CA ASN A 448 14.71 -0.50 7.59
C ASN A 448 13.22 -0.56 7.94
N SER A 449 12.93 -0.59 9.22
CA SER A 449 11.59 -0.48 9.79
C SER A 449 11.65 0.18 11.15
N THR A 450 10.52 0.61 11.64
CA THR A 450 10.35 1.06 13.02
C THR A 450 9.12 0.35 13.58
N LEU A 451 9.29 -0.31 14.71
CA LEU A 451 8.19 -0.94 15.43
C LEU A 451 7.75 -0.02 16.57
N ASN A 452 6.45 0.10 16.76
CA ASN A 452 5.89 0.73 17.94
C ASN A 452 5.65 -0.36 19.00
N LEU A 453 6.52 -0.44 20.00
CA LEU A 453 6.42 -1.39 21.10
C LEU A 453 5.64 -0.77 22.26
N ILE A 454 4.62 -1.47 22.69
CA ILE A 454 3.69 -1.02 23.74
C ILE A 454 4.12 -1.62 25.07
N ASN A 455 4.21 -0.79 26.12
CA ASN A 455 4.48 -1.29 27.47
C ASN A 455 3.33 -2.21 27.93
N PRO A 456 3.62 -3.48 28.28
CA PRO A 456 2.58 -4.40 28.75
C PRO A 456 1.91 -3.95 30.06
N ASN A 457 2.58 -3.14 30.87
CA ASN A 457 2.07 -2.62 32.14
C ASN A 457 1.37 -1.25 31.98
N ASP A 458 1.64 -0.52 30.88
CA ASP A 458 1.04 0.78 30.58
C ASP A 458 0.80 0.90 29.07
N GLN A 459 -0.40 0.59 28.62
CA GLN A 459 -0.79 0.63 27.21
C GLN A 459 -0.70 2.05 26.59
N THR A 460 -0.54 3.08 27.41
CA THR A 460 -0.33 4.45 26.93
C THR A 460 1.15 4.75 26.63
N GLU A 461 2.08 3.94 27.13
CA GLU A 461 3.49 4.06 26.84
C GLU A 461 3.87 3.24 25.60
N ILE A 462 4.15 3.91 24.50
CA ILE A 462 4.56 3.32 23.23
C ILE A 462 5.94 3.87 22.87
N LEU A 463 6.88 3.00 22.56
CA LEU A 463 8.23 3.39 22.14
C LEU A 463 8.52 2.92 20.71
N ALA A 464 9.04 3.83 19.90
CA ALA A 464 9.53 3.50 18.57
C ALA A 464 10.86 2.76 18.67
N ALA A 465 10.92 1.54 18.16
CA ALA A 465 12.12 0.71 18.08
C ALA A 465 12.60 0.64 16.63
N PRO A 466 13.67 1.35 16.26
CA PRO A 466 14.25 1.22 14.93
C PRO A 466 14.87 -0.18 14.76
N LEU A 467 14.74 -0.72 13.57
CA LEU A 467 15.11 -2.08 13.25
C LEU A 467 15.68 -2.17 11.85
N SER A 468 16.80 -2.89 11.71
CA SER A 468 17.29 -3.38 10.43
C SER A 468 17.18 -4.89 10.38
N TYR A 469 16.49 -5.43 9.37
CA TYR A 469 16.20 -6.85 9.29
C TYR A 469 16.38 -7.42 7.89
N ASP A 470 16.58 -8.74 7.81
CA ASP A 470 16.73 -9.48 6.58
C ASP A 470 15.54 -10.42 6.34
N ILE A 471 15.15 -10.56 5.08
CA ILE A 471 14.14 -11.53 4.65
C ILE A 471 14.72 -12.43 3.57
N GLN A 472 14.36 -13.70 3.61
CA GLN A 472 14.64 -14.69 2.57
C GLN A 472 13.35 -15.42 2.21
N THR A 473 13.10 -15.58 0.91
CA THR A 473 11.96 -16.34 0.40
C THR A 473 12.42 -17.37 -0.63
N ILE A 474 12.02 -18.61 -0.42
CA ILE A 474 12.08 -19.67 -1.42
C ILE A 474 10.65 -19.87 -1.92
N GLY A 475 10.49 -19.94 -3.23
CA GLY A 475 9.18 -20.05 -3.83
C GLY A 475 9.14 -20.97 -5.05
N TRP A 476 7.94 -21.39 -5.39
CA TRP A 476 7.61 -22.09 -6.61
C TRP A 476 6.27 -21.58 -7.12
N THR A 477 6.24 -21.17 -8.38
CA THR A 477 5.02 -20.67 -9.03
C THR A 477 4.78 -21.45 -10.32
N THR A 478 3.56 -21.93 -10.49
CA THR A 478 3.07 -22.51 -11.74
C THR A 478 1.87 -21.69 -12.20
N ASP A 479 1.95 -21.16 -13.41
CA ASP A 479 0.92 -20.40 -14.08
C ASP A 479 0.52 -21.13 -15.37
N ALA A 480 -0.76 -21.41 -15.56
CA ALA A 480 -1.26 -22.10 -16.74
C ALA A 480 -2.57 -21.52 -17.26
N VAL A 481 -2.65 -21.32 -18.56
CA VAL A 481 -3.89 -20.99 -19.27
C VAL A 481 -4.25 -22.18 -20.15
N ILE A 482 -5.43 -22.75 -19.93
CA ILE A 482 -5.90 -23.99 -20.55
C ILE A 482 -7.17 -23.71 -21.35
N LYS A 483 -7.19 -24.09 -22.62
CA LYS A 483 -8.30 -23.89 -23.58
C LYS A 483 -8.66 -25.23 -24.23
N PRO A 484 -9.28 -26.17 -23.51
CA PRO A 484 -9.46 -27.54 -23.96
C PRO A 484 -10.47 -27.66 -25.11
N PHE A 485 -11.41 -26.72 -25.23
CA PHE A 485 -12.41 -26.63 -26.29
C PHE A 485 -12.86 -25.19 -26.54
N LYS A 486 -13.51 -24.95 -27.67
CA LYS A 486 -13.94 -23.62 -28.09
C LYS A 486 -14.86 -22.96 -27.05
N GLY A 487 -14.54 -21.73 -26.67
CA GLY A 487 -15.30 -20.92 -25.73
C GLY A 487 -14.90 -21.09 -24.27
N PHE A 488 -14.27 -22.20 -23.88
CA PHE A 488 -13.80 -22.40 -22.51
C PHE A 488 -12.36 -21.92 -22.34
N ASN A 489 -12.09 -21.22 -21.24
CA ASN A 489 -10.77 -20.80 -20.82
C ASN A 489 -10.65 -20.98 -19.31
N PHE A 490 -9.58 -21.61 -18.87
CA PHE A 490 -9.29 -21.85 -17.47
C PHE A 490 -7.88 -21.36 -17.17
N HIS A 491 -7.77 -20.36 -16.29
CA HIS A 491 -6.50 -19.93 -15.73
C HIS A 491 -6.29 -20.61 -14.39
N PHE A 492 -5.11 -21.15 -14.21
CA PHE A 492 -4.64 -21.81 -12.99
C PHE A 492 -3.35 -21.17 -12.55
N LEU A 493 -3.32 -20.64 -11.32
CA LEU A 493 -2.12 -20.16 -10.67
C LEU A 493 -1.93 -20.93 -9.35
N PHE A 494 -0.76 -21.47 -9.17
CA PHE A 494 -0.29 -22.05 -7.92
C PHE A 494 0.99 -21.36 -7.49
N THR A 495 1.05 -20.87 -6.25
CA THR A 495 2.26 -20.33 -5.66
C THR A 495 2.49 -20.96 -4.29
N TYR A 496 3.66 -21.54 -4.12
CA TYR A 496 4.23 -21.87 -2.82
C TYR A 496 5.35 -20.88 -2.52
N GLN A 497 5.37 -20.32 -1.30
CA GLN A 497 6.40 -19.42 -0.83
C GLN A 497 6.66 -19.58 0.66
N SER A 498 7.92 -19.46 1.06
CA SER A 498 8.31 -19.58 2.46
C SER A 498 9.16 -18.37 2.87
N PRO A 499 8.52 -17.19 3.05
CA PRO A 499 9.23 -15.99 3.50
C PRO A 499 9.59 -16.12 4.98
N THR A 500 10.86 -15.95 5.32
CA THR A 500 11.40 -16.04 6.68
C THR A 500 12.26 -14.85 7.00
N TYR A 501 12.14 -14.35 8.23
CA TYR A 501 13.09 -13.40 8.79
C TYR A 501 14.41 -14.12 9.07
N LYS A 502 15.53 -13.57 8.59
CA LYS A 502 16.89 -14.12 8.80
C LYS A 502 17.65 -13.37 9.88
N LYS A 503 17.33 -12.10 10.06
CA LYS A 503 17.79 -11.25 11.13
C LYS A 503 16.63 -10.35 11.48
N TYR A 504 16.09 -10.44 12.67
CA TYR A 504 14.95 -9.63 13.11
C TYR A 504 14.94 -9.55 14.63
N GLU A 505 15.70 -8.61 15.18
CA GLU A 505 15.82 -8.42 16.61
C GLU A 505 15.89 -6.93 16.95
N THR A 506 15.16 -6.52 17.98
CA THR A 506 15.20 -5.16 18.53
C THR A 506 14.67 -5.18 19.96
N SER A 507 15.03 -4.16 20.76
CA SER A 507 14.53 -4.00 22.11
C SER A 507 14.39 -2.53 22.49
N VAL A 508 13.49 -2.26 23.44
CA VAL A 508 13.33 -0.96 24.09
C VAL A 508 13.18 -1.16 25.59
N THR A 509 13.57 -0.17 26.38
CA THR A 509 13.33 -0.15 27.82
C THR A 509 12.30 0.92 28.13
N PHE A 510 11.18 0.51 28.70
CA PHE A 510 10.10 1.40 29.14
C PHE A 510 10.48 2.15 30.44
N LYS A 511 9.68 3.17 30.81
CA LYS A 511 9.94 4.02 31.98
C LYS A 511 9.95 3.26 33.31
N ASP A 512 9.12 2.22 33.42
CA ASP A 512 9.03 1.35 34.57
C ASP A 512 10.18 0.31 34.69
N GLY A 513 11.12 0.35 33.72
CA GLY A 513 12.23 -0.59 33.61
C GLY A 513 11.91 -1.89 32.89
N THR A 514 10.66 -2.11 32.46
CA THR A 514 10.27 -3.26 31.66
C THR A 514 10.99 -3.20 30.30
N VAL A 515 11.53 -4.34 29.85
CA VAL A 515 12.18 -4.47 28.54
C VAL A 515 11.19 -5.10 27.55
N GLY A 516 10.88 -4.35 26.51
CA GLY A 516 10.19 -4.89 25.34
C GLY A 516 11.20 -5.42 24.33
N GLU A 517 11.29 -6.74 24.19
CA GLU A 517 12.22 -7.41 23.29
C GLU A 517 11.48 -8.18 22.20
N ILE A 518 11.93 -8.03 20.98
CA ILE A 518 11.48 -8.84 19.86
C ILE A 518 12.68 -9.51 19.21
N ASP A 519 12.68 -10.84 19.22
CA ASP A 519 13.46 -11.68 18.33
C ASP A 519 12.48 -12.53 17.49
N ALA A 520 12.43 -12.27 16.20
CA ALA A 520 11.61 -13.01 15.24
C ALA A 520 12.47 -13.73 14.20
N THR A 521 13.77 -13.86 14.45
CA THR A 521 14.69 -14.58 13.56
C THR A 521 14.22 -16.03 13.37
N GLY A 522 14.09 -16.46 12.12
CA GLY A 522 13.57 -17.78 11.75
C GLY A 522 12.03 -17.86 11.64
N ASN A 523 11.29 -16.85 12.11
CA ASN A 523 9.85 -16.82 11.98
C ASN A 523 9.41 -16.57 10.53
N ILE A 524 8.20 -17.00 10.21
CA ILE A 524 7.54 -16.70 8.93
C ILE A 524 7.09 -15.24 8.96
N VAL A 525 7.29 -14.55 7.84
CA VAL A 525 6.82 -13.18 7.66
C VAL A 525 5.29 -13.13 7.81
N THR A 526 4.81 -12.16 8.57
CA THR A 526 3.39 -11.99 8.86
C THR A 526 2.56 -11.69 7.61
N GLU A 527 1.28 -12.06 7.64
CA GLU A 527 0.27 -11.79 6.62
C GLU A 527 0.50 -12.44 5.25
N ILE A 528 1.61 -13.12 5.04
CA ILE A 528 1.93 -13.77 3.78
C ILE A 528 1.56 -15.26 3.86
N PRO A 529 0.62 -15.75 3.03
CA PRO A 529 0.27 -17.16 2.96
C PRO A 529 1.41 -17.96 2.31
N LYS A 530 1.68 -19.17 2.81
CA LYS A 530 2.66 -20.08 2.18
C LYS A 530 2.16 -20.66 0.87
N VAL A 531 0.85 -20.85 0.75
CA VAL A 531 0.21 -21.41 -0.45
C VAL A 531 -0.89 -20.44 -0.89
N LEU A 532 -0.83 -20.09 -2.17
CA LEU A 532 -1.87 -19.36 -2.89
C LEU A 532 -2.27 -20.18 -4.12
N VAL A 533 -3.58 -20.34 -4.34
CA VAL A 533 -4.12 -20.99 -5.53
C VAL A 533 -5.18 -20.08 -6.14
N GLU A 534 -5.12 -19.84 -7.44
CA GLU A 534 -6.18 -19.19 -8.19
C GLU A 534 -6.73 -20.13 -9.26
N LEU A 535 -8.06 -20.20 -9.34
CA LEU A 535 -8.79 -21.01 -10.31
C LEU A 535 -9.81 -20.09 -10.99
N ASP A 536 -9.57 -19.74 -12.24
CA ASP A 536 -10.39 -18.77 -12.97
C ASP A 536 -11.03 -19.41 -14.22
N PRO A 537 -12.07 -20.24 -14.07
CA PRO A 537 -12.83 -20.74 -15.21
C PRO A 537 -13.67 -19.64 -15.86
N SER A 538 -13.73 -19.65 -17.18
CA SER A 538 -14.66 -18.80 -17.92
C SER A 538 -15.14 -19.50 -19.18
N TYR A 539 -16.38 -19.20 -19.57
CA TYR A 539 -17.03 -19.79 -20.74
C TYR A 539 -17.80 -18.74 -21.55
N ASN A 540 -17.50 -18.69 -22.84
CA ASN A 540 -18.27 -17.90 -23.79
C ASN A 540 -19.48 -18.72 -24.25
N ILE A 541 -20.66 -18.46 -23.67
CA ILE A 541 -21.92 -19.11 -24.04
C ILE A 541 -22.25 -18.77 -25.50
N THR A 542 -22.05 -17.51 -25.87
CA THR A 542 -22.09 -17.01 -27.24
C THR A 542 -20.87 -16.12 -27.50
N ASN A 543 -20.74 -15.56 -28.68
CA ASN A 543 -19.69 -14.57 -28.97
C ASN A 543 -19.85 -13.29 -28.12
N ASP A 544 -21.05 -13.01 -27.64
CA ASP A 544 -21.41 -11.77 -26.93
C ASP A 544 -21.67 -11.98 -25.44
N LEU A 545 -21.81 -13.23 -24.98
CA LEU A 545 -22.14 -13.56 -23.61
C LEU A 545 -21.10 -14.48 -22.99
N ARG A 546 -20.41 -13.99 -21.95
CA ARG A 546 -19.41 -14.72 -21.18
C ARG A 546 -19.83 -14.82 -19.73
N VAL A 547 -19.68 -16.01 -19.16
CA VAL A 547 -19.75 -16.27 -17.71
C VAL A 547 -18.35 -16.61 -17.19
N TRP A 548 -18.06 -16.22 -15.94
CA TRP A 548 -16.75 -16.47 -15.34
C TRP A 548 -16.89 -16.59 -13.81
N ALA A 549 -15.92 -17.29 -13.22
CA ALA A 549 -15.72 -17.32 -11.77
C ALA A 549 -14.22 -17.25 -11.47
N SER A 550 -13.87 -16.83 -10.26
CA SER A 550 -12.53 -16.80 -9.71
C SER A 550 -12.57 -17.29 -8.27
N PHE A 551 -11.76 -18.28 -7.97
CA PHE A 551 -11.60 -18.85 -6.64
C PHE A 551 -10.15 -18.65 -6.23
N ARG A 552 -9.90 -17.88 -5.17
CA ARG A 552 -8.58 -17.59 -4.64
C ARG A 552 -8.44 -18.17 -3.25
N TYR A 553 -7.60 -19.18 -3.13
CA TYR A 553 -7.28 -19.78 -1.83
C TYR A 553 -6.01 -19.17 -1.26
N PHE A 554 -6.07 -18.73 -0.04
CA PHE A 554 -4.94 -18.32 0.78
C PHE A 554 -4.80 -19.27 1.95
N SER A 555 -3.65 -19.89 2.12
CA SER A 555 -3.38 -20.75 3.29
C SER A 555 -3.27 -19.89 4.56
N LYS A 556 -3.14 -20.54 5.70
CA LYS A 556 -2.90 -19.92 6.99
C LYS A 556 -1.86 -18.79 6.91
N THR A 557 -2.16 -17.64 7.57
CA THR A 557 -1.25 -16.50 7.72
C THR A 557 -1.03 -16.19 9.20
N TYR A 558 0.20 -15.81 9.57
CA TYR A 558 0.46 -15.37 10.92
C TYR A 558 0.07 -13.89 11.10
N ALA A 559 -0.51 -13.57 12.25
CA ALA A 559 -1.08 -12.28 12.58
C ALA A 559 -0.20 -11.42 13.51
N ASN A 560 0.93 -11.96 13.99
CA ASN A 560 1.96 -11.20 14.69
C ASN A 560 3.37 -11.71 14.34
N ILE A 561 4.37 -10.86 14.58
CA ILE A 561 5.78 -11.11 14.21
C ILE A 561 6.36 -12.33 14.93
N LYS A 562 5.94 -12.59 16.17
CA LYS A 562 6.38 -13.76 16.95
C LYS A 562 5.71 -15.07 16.53
N ASN A 563 4.81 -15.03 15.51
CA ASN A 563 4.03 -16.17 15.02
C ASN A 563 3.20 -16.88 16.12
N ALA A 564 2.76 -16.13 17.12
CA ALA A 564 1.91 -16.61 18.20
C ALA A 564 0.45 -16.73 17.74
N TYR A 565 -0.03 -15.78 16.95
CA TYR A 565 -1.38 -15.75 16.41
C TYR A 565 -1.40 -16.02 14.91
N TYR A 566 -2.50 -16.59 14.45
CA TYR A 566 -2.70 -16.86 13.03
C TYR A 566 -4.18 -16.85 12.67
N PHE A 567 -4.48 -16.64 11.40
CA PHE A 567 -5.78 -16.88 10.81
C PHE A 567 -5.74 -18.08 9.90
N ASN A 568 -6.81 -18.88 9.91
CA ASN A 568 -6.96 -20.05 9.08
C ASN A 568 -6.97 -19.69 7.58
N GLY A 569 -6.72 -20.68 6.75
CA GLY A 569 -6.85 -20.54 5.30
C GLY A 569 -8.27 -20.13 4.90
N ARG A 570 -8.36 -19.31 3.86
CA ARG A 570 -9.63 -18.77 3.37
C ARG A 570 -9.71 -18.81 1.86
N TRP A 571 -10.93 -18.75 1.36
CA TRP A 571 -11.23 -18.51 -0.04
C TRP A 571 -11.73 -17.07 -0.23
N GLU A 572 -11.27 -16.41 -1.26
CA GLU A 572 -11.88 -15.19 -1.78
C GLU A 572 -12.49 -15.55 -3.14
N THR A 573 -13.76 -15.24 -3.35
CA THR A 573 -14.49 -15.71 -4.51
C THR A 573 -15.16 -14.57 -5.26
N PHE A 574 -15.05 -14.63 -6.59
CA PHE A 574 -15.62 -13.67 -7.50
C PHE A 574 -16.30 -14.41 -8.64
N GLY A 575 -17.33 -13.81 -9.20
CA GLY A 575 -17.96 -14.38 -10.39
C GLY A 575 -18.81 -13.35 -11.10
N GLY A 576 -19.16 -13.62 -12.35
CA GLY A 576 -19.93 -12.64 -13.07
C GLY A 576 -20.30 -13.06 -14.49
N ILE A 577 -21.05 -12.16 -15.08
CA ILE A 577 -21.55 -12.24 -16.45
C ILE A 577 -21.15 -10.97 -17.17
N ASN A 578 -20.60 -11.10 -18.38
CA ASN A 578 -20.32 -10.00 -19.29
C ASN A 578 -21.14 -10.21 -20.56
N TRP A 579 -21.95 -9.22 -20.94
CA TRP A 579 -22.80 -9.27 -22.09
C TRP A 579 -22.60 -8.07 -23.03
N THR A 580 -22.13 -8.31 -24.22
CA THR A 580 -22.06 -7.32 -25.31
C THR A 580 -23.42 -7.29 -25.99
N VAL A 581 -24.30 -6.36 -25.57
CA VAL A 581 -25.67 -6.24 -26.12
C VAL A 581 -25.65 -5.87 -27.60
N ASN A 582 -24.76 -4.96 -27.96
CA ASN A 582 -24.47 -4.55 -29.32
C ASN A 582 -23.12 -3.80 -29.39
N LYS A 583 -22.73 -3.29 -30.56
CA LYS A 583 -21.46 -2.56 -30.75
C LYS A 583 -21.30 -1.31 -29.86
N HIS A 584 -22.40 -0.79 -29.32
CA HIS A 584 -22.42 0.44 -28.52
C HIS A 584 -22.62 0.18 -27.01
N LEU A 585 -23.16 -0.97 -26.61
CA LEU A 585 -23.51 -1.26 -25.22
C LEU A 585 -23.01 -2.62 -24.78
N ALA A 586 -22.25 -2.63 -23.68
CA ALA A 586 -21.94 -3.83 -22.93
C ALA A 586 -22.39 -3.68 -21.47
N LEU A 587 -22.92 -4.75 -20.90
CA LEU A 587 -23.38 -4.84 -19.51
C LEU A 587 -22.56 -5.90 -18.77
N SER A 588 -22.34 -5.68 -17.47
CA SER A 588 -21.75 -6.70 -16.62
C SER A 588 -22.41 -6.73 -15.24
N ALA A 589 -22.48 -7.92 -14.68
CA ALA A 589 -22.85 -8.17 -13.30
C ALA A 589 -21.71 -8.96 -12.64
N THR A 590 -21.23 -8.49 -11.50
CA THR A 590 -20.15 -9.13 -10.74
C THR A 590 -20.63 -9.38 -9.31
N VAL A 591 -20.34 -10.57 -8.79
CA VAL A 591 -20.54 -10.91 -7.40
C VAL A 591 -19.18 -11.12 -6.74
N ILE A 592 -18.92 -10.42 -5.65
CA ILE A 592 -17.69 -10.50 -4.85
C ILE A 592 -18.03 -11.25 -3.58
N ASN A 593 -17.15 -12.18 -3.17
CA ASN A 593 -17.35 -13.06 -2.03
C ASN A 593 -18.69 -13.83 -2.12
N PHE A 594 -18.91 -14.53 -3.26
CA PHE A 594 -20.19 -15.23 -3.48
C PHE A 594 -20.40 -16.44 -2.56
N LEU A 595 -19.33 -16.95 -1.90
CA LEU A 595 -19.45 -17.95 -0.83
C LEU A 595 -19.83 -17.32 0.51
N ASN A 596 -19.96 -15.99 0.57
CA ASN A 596 -20.27 -15.20 1.77
C ASN A 596 -19.42 -15.59 2.99
N GLN A 597 -18.14 -15.76 2.80
CA GLN A 597 -17.20 -16.03 3.89
C GLN A 597 -17.04 -14.78 4.75
N THR A 598 -17.13 -14.97 6.05
CA THR A 598 -16.87 -13.95 7.06
C THR A 598 -15.61 -14.30 7.85
N GLY A 599 -15.02 -13.33 8.53
CA GLY A 599 -13.84 -13.55 9.37
C GLY A 599 -12.88 -12.38 9.38
N ALA A 600 -11.77 -12.57 10.10
CA ALA A 600 -10.69 -11.61 10.19
C ALA A 600 -9.47 -12.04 9.36
N LYS A 601 -8.61 -11.08 9.07
CA LYS A 601 -7.33 -11.25 8.35
C LYS A 601 -6.35 -10.16 8.79
N GLY A 602 -5.12 -10.22 8.29
CA GLY A 602 -4.10 -9.22 8.55
C GLY A 602 -3.40 -9.42 9.90
N SER A 603 -2.95 -8.32 10.50
CA SER A 603 -2.32 -8.31 11.82
C SER A 603 -3.36 -8.15 12.92
N ILE A 604 -3.02 -8.62 14.13
CA ILE A 604 -3.78 -8.35 15.36
C ILE A 604 -3.07 -7.22 16.09
N ALA A 605 -3.79 -6.13 16.31
CA ALA A 605 -3.27 -4.95 16.97
C ALA A 605 -2.98 -5.19 18.46
N GLY A 606 -1.87 -4.64 18.96
CA GLY A 606 -1.41 -4.77 20.34
C GLY A 606 -0.87 -6.16 20.71
N ALA A 607 -0.60 -7.00 19.70
CA ALA A 607 -0.13 -8.38 19.90
C ALA A 607 1.37 -8.57 19.62
N GLU A 608 2.12 -7.52 19.39
CA GLU A 608 3.50 -7.58 18.88
C GLU A 608 4.45 -8.30 19.85
N LEU A 609 4.28 -8.08 21.15
CA LEU A 609 5.12 -8.67 22.21
C LEU A 609 4.65 -10.05 22.71
N VAL A 610 3.50 -10.54 22.23
CA VAL A 610 2.95 -11.81 22.72
C VAL A 610 3.68 -13.00 22.12
N ASP A 611 4.25 -13.84 22.96
CA ASP A 611 4.94 -15.07 22.59
C ASP A 611 4.00 -16.27 22.42
N LYS A 612 4.46 -17.27 21.66
CA LYS A 612 3.72 -18.53 21.44
C LYS A 612 3.29 -19.22 22.75
N LYS A 613 4.13 -19.17 23.78
CA LYS A 613 3.85 -19.78 25.10
C LYS A 613 2.67 -19.13 25.80
N ASP A 614 2.45 -17.83 25.55
CA ASP A 614 1.43 -17.02 26.20
C ASP A 614 0.15 -16.91 25.38
N ALA A 615 0.18 -17.30 24.09
CA ALA A 615 -0.93 -17.13 23.15
C ALA A 615 -2.23 -17.80 23.62
N ALA A 616 -2.14 -18.94 24.29
CA ALA A 616 -3.32 -19.67 24.77
C ALA A 616 -4.10 -18.91 25.87
N SER A 617 -3.44 -18.05 26.65
CA SER A 617 -4.12 -17.22 27.67
C SER A 617 -5.05 -16.17 27.05
N TYR A 618 -4.87 -15.86 25.78
CA TYR A 618 -5.69 -14.90 25.05
C TYR A 618 -6.86 -15.54 24.27
N ASN A 619 -7.06 -16.86 24.37
CA ASN A 619 -8.20 -17.52 23.78
C ASN A 619 -9.50 -17.00 24.38
N GLY A 620 -10.45 -16.61 23.53
CA GLY A 620 -11.70 -15.98 23.94
C GLY A 620 -11.60 -14.46 24.19
N HIS A 621 -10.42 -13.87 24.06
CA HIS A 621 -10.25 -12.42 24.23
C HIS A 621 -10.77 -11.65 23.01
N TRP A 622 -11.23 -10.45 23.29
CA TRP A 622 -11.60 -9.50 22.24
C TRP A 622 -10.34 -8.86 21.67
N MET A 623 -10.24 -8.84 20.34
CA MET A 623 -9.11 -8.31 19.60
C MET A 623 -9.61 -7.49 18.42
N ALA A 624 -8.72 -6.74 17.76
CA ALA A 624 -9.03 -6.00 16.53
C ALA A 624 -8.08 -6.37 15.39
N GLY A 625 -8.60 -6.37 14.18
CA GLY A 625 -7.87 -6.58 12.94
C GLY A 625 -8.76 -6.29 11.74
N SER A 626 -8.22 -6.52 10.54
CA SER A 626 -8.99 -6.39 9.29
C SER A 626 -9.97 -7.54 9.12
N TYR A 627 -11.04 -7.30 8.38
CA TYR A 627 -12.06 -8.31 8.06
C TYR A 627 -12.04 -8.72 6.58
N ILE A 628 -12.71 -9.83 6.28
CA ILE A 628 -12.96 -10.26 4.90
C ILE A 628 -14.08 -9.39 4.32
N ARG A 629 -13.88 -8.90 3.07
CA ARG A 629 -14.90 -8.10 2.37
C ARG A 629 -16.22 -8.85 2.29
N PRO A 630 -17.37 -8.24 2.68
CA PRO A 630 -18.66 -8.91 2.65
C PRO A 630 -19.14 -9.20 1.23
N PHE A 631 -20.12 -10.09 1.10
CA PHE A 631 -20.83 -10.34 -0.15
C PHE A 631 -21.24 -9.02 -0.81
N THR A 632 -20.88 -8.85 -2.08
CA THR A 632 -21.15 -7.61 -2.83
C THR A 632 -21.62 -7.95 -4.24
N VAL A 633 -22.73 -7.34 -4.67
CA VAL A 633 -23.20 -7.37 -6.07
C VAL A 633 -22.91 -6.02 -6.71
N GLU A 634 -22.24 -6.04 -7.85
CA GLU A 634 -21.91 -4.86 -8.64
C GLU A 634 -22.47 -5.00 -10.06
N LEU A 635 -23.09 -3.94 -10.57
CA LEU A 635 -23.59 -3.84 -11.93
C LEU A 635 -22.81 -2.73 -12.66
N ALA A 636 -22.48 -2.97 -13.94
CA ALA A 636 -21.83 -1.96 -14.74
C ALA A 636 -22.37 -1.95 -16.19
N ALA A 637 -22.33 -0.75 -16.77
CA ALA A 637 -22.64 -0.50 -18.16
C ALA A 637 -21.46 0.22 -18.85
N ASN A 638 -21.09 -0.23 -20.05
CA ASN A 638 -20.11 0.39 -20.90
C ASN A 638 -20.79 0.82 -22.21
N ILE A 639 -20.75 2.12 -22.50
CA ILE A 639 -21.34 2.73 -23.69
C ILE A 639 -20.22 3.27 -24.59
N ARG A 640 -20.28 2.95 -25.88
CA ARG A 640 -19.27 3.32 -26.88
C ARG A 640 -19.90 4.07 -28.04
N PHE A 641 -19.23 5.14 -28.50
CA PHE A 641 -19.66 6.00 -29.59
C PHE A 641 -18.67 5.98 -30.73
#